data_37129ae9986fe185ab1a31dba693d3b1
#
_entry.id   37129ae9986fe185ab1a31dba693d3b1
#
_cell.length_a   1.000
_cell.length_b   1.000
_cell.length_c   1.000
_cell.angle_alpha   90.00
_cell.angle_beta   90.00
_cell.angle_gamma   90.00
#
_symmetry.space_group_name_H-M   'P 1'
#
loop_
_entity.id
_entity.type
_entity.pdbx_description
1 polymer ?
#
loop_
_entity_poly.entity_id
_entity_poly.type
_entity_poly.pdbx_seq_one_letter_code
_entity_poly.pdbx_strand_id
1 'polypeptide(L)'
;MKTSFKLVLFVALWLVPSHQCRSQTIRGKVYADTEAAFAANVFLKHHTDIHAITDEDGQFELPLQDGILPDTLMVTYVGYKDFVLPLTVQNLPDSLTIKLLSNAISLSEVTIMADATSSKEFAVTKLSRLEVLMSPSASADPLKAMGMMAYSTPTTESANPELRGSASGYSRVVVNGVPIYKPVRNQQLDGMGNFSLFNADIVGEQYVYPSNPPLEYGNATGGIVNIRTTQRLPEGQHTRVSASLASIGAFHSFKMGAQSFVQTYANLQSSELYRPVNAKGLRHLKNFRSADVGLNLHTQLSKGMHLNLFSYYINERYAANRGLFNYRGEQNATNKRNFNILNLAYSTSWKNSFALNTATDVASTHYLFGSITDHTQQLSTFVSLAWKHCLTENLSVAVGLDNEYLRYKYNGEYPSAYFLVHPSNEHNHRKATSWMNKSEGYVYGKWQMGKLSVGGGVRQMVSKLFSSTLSYQASMRFSPNKHNTIIASFGEYNAINRPTYYSRTFNKAFSRQASLDYSFTKGNGTLSAALYHKRERLPFLSPNLQEMLPIAQRITGIEVSGKYSWKQFTAFACYTYLMSSTFIDNKWQRAENDFGHTAKAEISYFNMKLINISLNCMYHPGKYFTPIIGKHDVGTQPYPVFGAYNSEQLPHYLSVNLALNKYMQVGKTAVVAYLTLSNILNRNNANYTYYDEQYANPLIEPLQKRLLYFGVVVNF
;
A
#
# COMPACT_ATOMS: atom_id res chain seq x y z
N MET A 1 24.40 -43.16 5.90
CA MET A 1 24.32 -42.33 7.12
C MET A 1 23.90 -40.89 6.78
N LYS A 2 22.69 -40.67 6.27
CA LYS A 2 22.19 -39.30 5.97
C LYS A 2 20.66 -39.17 6.11
N THR A 3 20.01 -40.06 6.89
CA THR A 3 18.53 -40.07 7.00
C THR A 3 18.00 -40.00 8.44
N SER A 4 18.85 -39.82 9.44
CA SER A 4 18.44 -39.90 10.87
C SER A 4 18.38 -38.53 11.60
N PHE A 5 18.68 -37.43 10.94
CA PHE A 5 18.73 -36.10 11.61
C PHE A 5 17.44 -35.24 11.45
N LYS A 6 16.49 -35.71 10.68
CA LYS A 6 15.21 -34.96 10.42
C LYS A 6 14.05 -35.28 11.37
N LEU A 7 14.19 -36.35 12.18
CA LEU A 7 13.12 -36.80 13.08
C LEU A 7 13.32 -36.37 14.55
N VAL A 8 14.50 -35.93 14.93
CA VAL A 8 14.82 -35.59 16.33
C VAL A 8 14.38 -34.18 16.73
N LEU A 9 14.22 -33.28 15.77
CA LEU A 9 13.79 -31.91 16.07
C LEU A 9 12.26 -31.78 16.31
N PHE A 10 11.48 -32.81 15.99
CA PHE A 10 9.99 -32.77 16.13
C PHE A 10 9.51 -33.43 17.42
N VAL A 11 10.31 -34.24 18.10
CA VAL A 11 9.93 -35.02 19.31
C VAL A 11 10.38 -34.35 20.61
N ALA A 12 11.36 -33.43 20.58
CA ALA A 12 11.87 -32.76 21.79
C ALA A 12 10.95 -31.68 22.40
N LEU A 13 9.78 -31.41 21.84
CA LEU A 13 8.85 -30.36 22.30
C LEU A 13 7.73 -30.89 23.21
N TRP A 14 7.77 -32.14 23.68
CA TRP A 14 6.64 -32.76 24.37
C TRP A 14 6.82 -33.11 25.84
N LEU A 15 7.98 -32.79 26.45
CA LEU A 15 8.22 -33.12 27.85
C LEU A 15 8.74 -31.93 28.66
N VAL A 16 7.83 -31.11 29.17
CA VAL A 16 8.10 -30.21 30.30
C VAL A 16 7.07 -30.47 31.40
N PRO A 17 7.50 -30.87 32.63
CA PRO A 17 6.56 -31.10 33.72
C PRO A 17 5.96 -29.79 34.24
N SER A 18 4.64 -29.80 34.43
CA SER A 18 3.88 -28.72 35.03
C SER A 18 4.07 -28.66 36.55
N HIS A 19 4.68 -27.58 37.03
CA HIS A 19 4.60 -27.25 38.47
C HIS A 19 3.29 -26.48 38.74
N GLN A 20 2.47 -27.01 39.59
CA GLN A 20 1.25 -26.34 40.11
C GLN A 20 1.65 -25.33 41.19
N CYS A 21 1.67 -24.04 40.89
CA CYS A 21 1.59 -22.98 41.88
C CYS A 21 0.08 -22.63 42.09
N ARG A 22 -0.37 -22.43 43.31
CA ARG A 22 -1.69 -21.87 43.61
C ARG A 22 -1.68 -20.39 43.23
N SER A 23 -2.33 -20.07 42.14
CA SER A 23 -2.46 -18.70 41.62
C SER A 23 -3.89 -18.24 41.84
N GLN A 24 -4.06 -17.04 42.41
CA GLN A 24 -5.34 -16.35 42.37
C GLN A 24 -5.66 -16.03 40.89
N THR A 25 -6.92 -16.28 40.50
CA THR A 25 -7.30 -16.08 39.08
C THR A 25 -8.48 -15.10 39.04
N ILE A 26 -8.31 -14.00 38.29
CA ILE A 26 -9.46 -13.12 37.98
C ILE A 26 -10.19 -13.72 36.79
N ARG A 27 -11.48 -13.91 36.95
CA ARG A 27 -12.39 -14.37 35.92
C ARG A 27 -13.32 -13.24 35.51
N GLY A 28 -13.73 -13.23 34.25
CA GLY A 28 -14.67 -12.22 33.82
C GLY A 28 -15.20 -12.45 32.42
N LYS A 29 -16.12 -11.55 32.05
CA LYS A 29 -16.74 -11.54 30.72
C LYS A 29 -16.69 -10.13 30.16
N VAL A 30 -16.25 -10.02 28.92
CA VAL A 30 -16.12 -8.74 28.20
C VAL A 30 -17.18 -8.67 27.11
N TYR A 31 -17.91 -7.57 27.10
CA TYR A 31 -18.91 -7.26 26.08
C TYR A 31 -18.47 -6.06 25.24
N ALA A 32 -18.62 -6.16 23.94
CA ALA A 32 -18.50 -5.11 22.97
C ALA A 32 -19.92 -4.65 22.58
N ASP A 33 -20.36 -3.51 23.08
CA ASP A 33 -21.75 -3.07 23.06
C ASP A 33 -22.70 -4.09 23.75
N THR A 34 -23.41 -4.92 22.99
CA THR A 34 -24.34 -5.95 23.49
C THR A 34 -23.85 -7.38 23.19
N GLU A 35 -22.75 -7.54 22.46
CA GLU A 35 -22.22 -8.83 22.04
C GLU A 35 -20.98 -9.21 22.87
N ALA A 36 -20.71 -10.52 23.01
CA ALA A 36 -19.50 -11.00 23.65
C ALA A 36 -18.26 -10.56 22.85
N ALA A 37 -17.29 -9.91 23.51
CA ALA A 37 -16.07 -9.46 22.87
C ALA A 37 -15.10 -10.64 22.71
N PHE A 38 -15.13 -11.31 21.58
CA PHE A 38 -14.20 -12.39 21.26
C PHE A 38 -12.81 -11.83 20.92
N ALA A 39 -11.75 -12.44 21.47
CA ALA A 39 -10.35 -12.03 21.29
C ALA A 39 -10.02 -10.61 21.79
N ALA A 40 -10.73 -10.12 22.80
CA ALA A 40 -10.30 -8.94 23.55
C ALA A 40 -9.06 -9.28 24.39
N ASN A 41 -8.08 -8.39 24.41
CA ASN A 41 -6.86 -8.58 25.18
C ASN A 41 -7.06 -8.03 26.60
N VAL A 42 -6.85 -8.86 27.61
CA VAL A 42 -6.98 -8.56 29.04
C VAL A 42 -5.61 -8.73 29.68
N PHE A 43 -5.05 -7.69 30.29
CA PHE A 43 -3.68 -7.73 30.83
C PHE A 43 -3.51 -6.75 32.00
N LEU A 44 -2.42 -6.94 32.77
CA LEU A 44 -2.01 -6.00 33.80
C LEU A 44 -1.08 -4.93 33.24
N LYS A 45 -1.33 -3.67 33.59
CA LYS A 45 -0.64 -2.52 33.03
C LYS A 45 0.86 -2.51 33.30
N HIS A 46 1.28 -2.89 34.49
CA HIS A 46 2.70 -2.91 34.90
C HIS A 46 3.34 -4.30 34.78
N HIS A 47 2.52 -5.34 34.59
CA HIS A 47 2.94 -6.72 34.38
C HIS A 47 2.28 -7.28 33.12
N THR A 48 2.64 -6.75 31.96
CA THR A 48 2.04 -7.08 30.66
C THR A 48 2.28 -8.53 30.20
N ASP A 49 3.17 -9.25 30.87
CA ASP A 49 3.36 -10.70 30.74
C ASP A 49 2.20 -11.50 31.34
N ILE A 50 1.42 -10.90 32.25
CA ILE A 50 0.19 -11.49 32.79
C ILE A 50 -0.98 -10.99 31.95
N HIS A 51 -1.38 -11.83 30.99
CA HIS A 51 -2.45 -11.51 30.06
C HIS A 51 -3.32 -12.72 29.75
N ALA A 52 -4.55 -12.45 29.34
CA ALA A 52 -5.53 -13.41 28.84
C ALA A 52 -6.21 -12.83 27.61
N ILE A 53 -6.77 -13.69 26.78
CA ILE A 53 -7.57 -13.32 25.63
C ILE A 53 -8.96 -13.91 25.83
N THR A 54 -10.00 -13.11 25.62
CA THR A 54 -11.38 -13.57 25.76
C THR A 54 -11.76 -14.62 24.73
N ASP A 55 -12.51 -15.63 25.15
CA ASP A 55 -13.06 -16.68 24.29
C ASP A 55 -14.31 -16.22 23.50
N GLU A 56 -14.98 -17.15 22.81
CA GLU A 56 -16.16 -16.89 21.97
C GLU A 56 -17.35 -16.31 22.75
N ASP A 57 -17.44 -16.62 24.02
CA ASP A 57 -18.47 -16.10 24.94
C ASP A 57 -18.00 -14.81 25.63
N GLY A 58 -16.84 -14.27 25.27
CA GLY A 58 -16.22 -13.11 25.87
C GLY A 58 -15.60 -13.38 27.23
N GLN A 59 -15.46 -14.65 27.67
CA GLN A 59 -14.94 -15.01 28.96
C GLN A 59 -13.41 -15.00 28.95
N PHE A 60 -12.81 -14.63 30.08
CA PHE A 60 -11.37 -14.70 30.30
C PHE A 60 -11.03 -15.22 31.68
N GLU A 61 -9.87 -15.83 31.81
CA GLU A 61 -9.23 -16.21 33.07
C GLU A 61 -7.81 -15.65 33.09
N LEU A 62 -7.53 -14.74 34.03
CA LEU A 62 -6.23 -14.10 34.20
C LEU A 62 -5.59 -14.61 35.49
N PRO A 63 -4.56 -15.51 35.40
CA PRO A 63 -3.86 -16.01 36.58
C PRO A 63 -2.97 -14.92 37.16
N LEU A 64 -3.08 -14.61 38.44
CA LEU A 64 -2.23 -13.67 39.15
C LEU A 64 -1.14 -14.44 39.92
N GLN A 65 0.08 -13.90 39.93
CA GLN A 65 1.15 -14.39 40.79
C GLN A 65 1.20 -13.60 42.09
N ASP A 66 1.68 -14.22 43.17
CA ASP A 66 1.79 -13.56 44.46
C ASP A 66 2.74 -12.34 44.39
N GLY A 67 2.33 -11.23 45.02
CA GLY A 67 3.12 -10.00 45.11
C GLY A 67 3.00 -9.04 43.95
N ILE A 68 2.11 -9.28 42.97
CA ILE A 68 1.94 -8.43 41.76
C ILE A 68 0.99 -7.23 42.03
N LEU A 69 0.10 -7.36 43.01
CA LEU A 69 -0.81 -6.25 43.36
C LEU A 69 -0.13 -5.25 44.33
N PRO A 70 -0.41 -3.95 44.21
CA PRO A 70 -1.43 -3.31 43.36
C PRO A 70 -1.00 -3.13 41.90
N ASP A 71 -1.93 -3.33 40.94
CA ASP A 71 -1.76 -3.08 39.52
C ASP A 71 -3.08 -2.59 38.89
N THR A 72 -3.09 -2.38 37.58
CA THR A 72 -4.25 -1.93 36.84
C THR A 72 -4.61 -2.94 35.74
N LEU A 73 -5.82 -3.48 35.81
CA LEU A 73 -6.36 -4.34 34.75
C LEU A 73 -6.72 -3.46 33.55
N MET A 74 -6.18 -3.83 32.42
CA MET A 74 -6.47 -3.22 31.11
C MET A 74 -7.21 -4.22 30.23
N VAL A 75 -8.26 -3.76 29.54
CA VAL A 75 -8.89 -4.54 28.49
C VAL A 75 -8.92 -3.71 27.22
N THR A 76 -8.31 -4.26 26.17
CA THR A 76 -8.27 -3.62 24.86
C THR A 76 -8.97 -4.49 23.82
N TYR A 77 -9.76 -3.85 22.97
CA TYR A 77 -10.48 -4.53 21.88
C TYR A 77 -10.57 -3.61 20.66
N VAL A 78 -10.37 -4.18 19.49
CA VAL A 78 -10.33 -3.40 18.24
C VAL A 78 -11.67 -2.71 17.98
N GLY A 79 -11.64 -1.38 17.87
CA GLY A 79 -12.83 -0.56 17.66
C GLY A 79 -13.52 -0.08 18.95
N TYR A 80 -12.96 -0.38 20.14
CA TYR A 80 -13.51 0.00 21.44
C TYR A 80 -12.50 0.79 22.27
N LYS A 81 -12.97 1.59 23.22
CA LYS A 81 -12.13 2.29 24.19
C LYS A 81 -11.53 1.31 25.18
N ASP A 82 -10.29 1.53 25.56
CA ASP A 82 -9.63 0.72 26.57
C ASP A 82 -10.38 0.83 27.90
N PHE A 83 -10.65 -0.30 28.49
CA PHE A 83 -11.20 -0.37 29.84
C PHE A 83 -10.05 -0.44 30.84
N VAL A 84 -10.13 0.35 31.92
CA VAL A 84 -9.08 0.48 32.92
C VAL A 84 -9.68 0.30 34.30
N LEU A 85 -9.19 -0.67 35.08
CA LEU A 85 -9.64 -0.95 36.45
C LEU A 85 -8.44 -1.10 37.40
N PRO A 86 -8.22 -0.18 38.34
CA PRO A 86 -7.19 -0.37 39.36
C PRO A 86 -7.53 -1.57 40.27
N LEU A 87 -6.57 -2.47 40.46
CA LEU A 87 -6.68 -3.66 41.31
C LEU A 87 -5.78 -3.50 42.53
N THR A 88 -6.35 -3.84 43.70
CA THR A 88 -5.62 -3.96 44.96
C THR A 88 -5.95 -5.27 45.62
N VAL A 89 -5.14 -5.74 46.57
CA VAL A 89 -5.43 -6.98 47.34
C VAL A 89 -6.78 -6.96 48.00
N GLN A 90 -7.30 -5.77 48.36
CA GLN A 90 -8.57 -5.58 49.08
C GLN A 90 -9.81 -5.50 48.15
N ASN A 91 -9.63 -5.20 46.86
CA ASN A 91 -10.72 -5.01 45.90
C ASN A 91 -10.68 -6.01 44.74
N LEU A 92 -10.07 -7.18 44.92
CA LEU A 92 -10.01 -8.20 43.88
C LEU A 92 -11.42 -8.81 43.69
N PRO A 93 -12.02 -8.63 42.50
CA PRO A 93 -13.33 -9.22 42.23
C PRO A 93 -13.21 -10.69 41.81
N ASP A 94 -14.08 -11.55 42.35
CA ASP A 94 -14.17 -12.96 41.96
C ASP A 94 -14.64 -13.15 40.51
N SER A 95 -15.42 -12.20 39.97
CA SER A 95 -15.87 -12.18 38.60
C SER A 95 -16.14 -10.75 38.12
N LEU A 96 -15.72 -10.45 36.90
CA LEU A 96 -15.87 -9.14 36.27
C LEU A 96 -16.78 -9.20 35.04
N THR A 97 -17.76 -8.30 34.98
CA THR A 97 -18.49 -8.04 33.74
C THR A 97 -18.07 -6.69 33.21
N ILE A 98 -17.33 -6.70 32.08
CA ILE A 98 -16.75 -5.54 31.47
C ILE A 98 -17.52 -5.19 30.19
N LYS A 99 -18.09 -4.00 30.13
CA LYS A 99 -18.73 -3.48 28.91
C LYS A 99 -17.81 -2.46 28.29
N LEU A 100 -17.26 -2.80 27.14
CA LEU A 100 -16.43 -1.87 26.35
C LEU A 100 -17.35 -0.87 25.65
N LEU A 101 -16.97 0.39 25.71
CA LEU A 101 -17.65 1.45 24.98
C LEU A 101 -17.08 1.47 23.56
N SER A 102 -17.96 1.35 22.57
CA SER A 102 -17.59 1.45 21.17
C SER A 102 -16.78 2.73 20.93
N ASN A 103 -15.63 2.57 20.33
CA ASN A 103 -14.85 3.67 19.77
C ASN A 103 -15.46 4.06 18.42
N ALA A 104 -16.80 4.03 18.33
CA ALA A 104 -17.55 4.57 17.21
C ALA A 104 -17.02 5.99 17.03
N ILE A 105 -16.29 6.22 15.95
CA ILE A 105 -15.60 7.43 15.54
C ILE A 105 -16.09 8.66 16.32
N SER A 106 -15.78 8.71 17.59
CA SER A 106 -15.85 9.91 18.39
C SER A 106 -14.68 10.74 17.90
N LEU A 107 -14.98 11.81 17.20
CA LEU A 107 -14.08 12.89 16.83
C LEU A 107 -13.50 13.59 18.07
N SER A 108 -13.12 12.86 19.10
CA SER A 108 -12.60 13.46 20.33
C SER A 108 -11.76 12.49 21.14
N GLU A 109 -10.65 12.13 20.61
CA GLU A 109 -9.40 12.25 21.32
C GLU A 109 -8.45 12.95 20.35
N VAL A 110 -8.47 14.26 20.48
CA VAL A 110 -7.43 15.11 19.93
C VAL A 110 -6.14 14.71 20.67
N THR A 111 -5.53 13.62 20.25
CA THR A 111 -4.08 13.59 20.30
C THR A 111 -3.71 14.80 19.46
N ILE A 112 -3.33 15.89 20.12
CA ILE A 112 -2.89 17.14 19.51
C ILE A 112 -1.55 16.83 18.85
N MET A 113 -1.61 16.04 17.78
CA MET A 113 -0.55 16.02 16.80
C MET A 113 -0.90 17.13 15.83
N ALA A 114 0.04 18.04 15.64
CA ALA A 114 -0.08 19.15 14.71
C ALA A 114 -0.29 18.61 13.29
N ASP A 115 -1.53 18.22 12.97
CA ASP A 115 -1.91 17.72 11.68
C ASP A 115 -2.56 18.85 10.91
N ALA A 116 -1.76 19.47 10.04
CA ALA A 116 -2.25 20.50 9.14
C ALA A 116 -3.25 19.99 8.10
N THR A 117 -3.45 18.66 7.98
CA THR A 117 -4.35 18.06 6.99
C THR A 117 -5.81 18.18 7.42
N SER A 118 -6.64 18.75 6.56
CA SER A 118 -8.08 18.95 6.79
C SER A 118 -8.96 17.91 6.09
N SER A 119 -8.43 17.19 5.09
CA SER A 119 -9.19 16.32 4.18
C SER A 119 -9.33 14.86 4.63
N LYS A 120 -8.78 14.44 5.76
CA LYS A 120 -8.78 13.03 6.23
C LYS A 120 -10.16 12.38 6.25
N GLU A 121 -11.19 13.09 6.61
CA GLU A 121 -12.55 12.55 6.71
C GLU A 121 -13.22 12.28 5.36
N PHE A 122 -12.63 12.76 4.26
CA PHE A 122 -13.08 12.45 2.90
C PHE A 122 -12.36 11.23 2.30
N ALA A 123 -11.50 10.55 3.05
CA ALA A 123 -10.93 9.28 2.64
C ALA A 123 -12.02 8.21 2.52
N VAL A 124 -12.02 7.46 1.42
CA VAL A 124 -12.98 6.37 1.19
C VAL A 124 -12.66 5.18 2.09
N THR A 125 -11.38 4.91 2.30
CA THR A 125 -10.92 3.80 3.16
C THR A 125 -9.79 4.26 4.06
N LYS A 126 -9.86 3.81 5.31
CA LYS A 126 -8.78 3.88 6.30
C LYS A 126 -8.38 2.45 6.65
N LEU A 127 -7.11 2.12 6.52
CA LEU A 127 -6.55 0.84 6.95
C LEU A 127 -5.61 1.08 8.13
N SER A 128 -5.83 0.32 9.19
CA SER A 128 -4.92 0.25 10.33
C SER A 128 -3.73 -0.66 10.03
N ARG A 129 -2.66 -0.57 10.83
CA ARG A 129 -1.52 -1.49 10.75
C ARG A 129 -1.97 -2.95 10.85
N LEU A 130 -2.90 -3.25 11.78
CA LEU A 130 -3.39 -4.61 11.98
C LEU A 130 -4.09 -5.15 10.72
N GLU A 131 -4.94 -4.35 10.08
CA GLU A 131 -5.60 -4.76 8.84
C GLU A 131 -4.61 -5.02 7.71
N VAL A 132 -3.54 -4.22 7.59
CA VAL A 132 -2.45 -4.46 6.61
C VAL A 132 -1.73 -5.78 6.91
N LEU A 133 -1.36 -6.03 8.17
CA LEU A 133 -0.65 -7.24 8.58
C LEU A 133 -1.49 -8.51 8.46
N MET A 134 -2.79 -8.40 8.72
CA MET A 134 -3.73 -9.52 8.70
C MET A 134 -4.33 -9.80 7.32
N SER A 135 -4.10 -8.93 6.34
CA SER A 135 -4.59 -9.14 4.97
C SER A 135 -3.88 -10.32 4.30
N PRO A 136 -4.57 -11.42 4.00
CA PRO A 136 -3.94 -12.64 3.51
C PRO A 136 -3.34 -12.49 2.11
N SER A 137 -3.96 -11.64 1.28
CA SER A 137 -3.50 -11.35 -0.08
C SER A 137 -2.32 -10.40 -0.12
N ALA A 138 -2.07 -9.65 0.97
CA ALA A 138 -1.07 -8.60 1.00
C ALA A 138 0.33 -9.11 1.35
N SER A 139 0.48 -10.26 2.01
CA SER A 139 1.77 -10.72 2.52
C SER A 139 2.46 -9.65 3.40
N ALA A 140 1.69 -8.97 4.24
CA ALA A 140 2.10 -7.83 5.06
C ALA A 140 2.67 -6.64 4.27
N ASP A 141 2.27 -6.45 3.01
CA ASP A 141 2.67 -5.32 2.17
C ASP A 141 1.58 -4.24 2.18
N PRO A 142 1.88 -2.99 2.60
CA PRO A 142 0.89 -1.93 2.71
C PRO A 142 0.18 -1.58 1.40
N LEU A 143 0.88 -1.60 0.27
CA LEU A 143 0.27 -1.30 -1.02
C LEU A 143 -0.54 -2.47 -1.57
N LYS A 144 -0.10 -3.71 -1.35
CA LYS A 144 -0.87 -4.90 -1.75
C LYS A 144 -2.13 -5.12 -0.91
N ALA A 145 -2.16 -4.64 0.33
CA ALA A 145 -3.34 -4.72 1.19
C ALA A 145 -4.60 -4.11 0.56
N MET A 146 -4.42 -3.16 -0.36
CA MET A 146 -5.53 -2.57 -1.12
C MET A 146 -5.97 -3.40 -2.33
N GLY A 147 -5.19 -4.38 -2.77
CA GLY A 147 -5.43 -5.13 -4.00
C GLY A 147 -6.78 -5.82 -4.07
N MET A 148 -7.32 -6.24 -2.92
CA MET A 148 -8.64 -6.87 -2.82
C MET A 148 -9.80 -5.89 -2.80
N MET A 149 -9.58 -4.59 -2.59
CA MET A 149 -10.66 -3.60 -2.52
C MET A 149 -11.29 -3.35 -3.88
N ALA A 150 -12.57 -2.94 -3.90
CA ALA A 150 -13.33 -2.70 -5.14
C ALA A 150 -12.70 -1.63 -6.02
N TYR A 151 -12.18 -0.56 -5.42
CA TYR A 151 -11.54 0.56 -6.13
C TYR A 151 -10.15 0.24 -6.70
N SER A 152 -9.54 -0.85 -6.32
CA SER A 152 -8.27 -1.31 -6.90
C SER A 152 -8.55 -2.07 -8.20
N THR A 153 -7.99 -1.59 -9.30
CA THR A 153 -8.20 -2.14 -10.65
C THR A 153 -6.86 -2.51 -11.28
N PRO A 154 -6.10 -3.46 -10.68
CA PRO A 154 -4.76 -3.77 -11.13
C PRO A 154 -4.78 -4.42 -12.50
N THR A 155 -3.92 -3.94 -13.38
CA THR A 155 -3.66 -4.51 -14.72
C THR A 155 -2.60 -5.61 -14.69
N THR A 156 -1.85 -5.69 -13.59
CA THR A 156 -0.76 -6.65 -13.36
C THR A 156 -0.72 -7.06 -11.88
N GLU A 157 0.14 -8.02 -11.51
CA GLU A 157 0.40 -8.39 -10.10
C GLU A 157 1.35 -7.42 -9.38
N SER A 158 1.47 -6.18 -9.85
CA SER A 158 2.31 -5.16 -9.24
C SER A 158 1.72 -4.63 -7.92
N ALA A 159 2.61 -4.13 -7.04
CA ALA A 159 2.22 -3.40 -5.84
C ALA A 159 1.92 -1.91 -6.09
N ASN A 160 2.12 -1.41 -7.31
CA ASN A 160 1.78 -0.03 -7.65
C ASN A 160 0.26 0.19 -7.56
N PRO A 161 -0.20 1.28 -6.92
CA PRO A 161 -1.63 1.56 -6.83
C PRO A 161 -2.23 1.91 -8.19
N GLU A 162 -3.21 1.14 -8.64
CA GLU A 162 -4.06 1.42 -9.79
C GLU A 162 -5.49 1.62 -9.28
N LEU A 163 -5.96 2.87 -9.26
CA LEU A 163 -7.16 3.26 -8.55
C LEU A 163 -8.25 3.69 -9.53
N ARG A 164 -9.39 2.97 -9.53
CA ARG A 164 -10.56 3.28 -10.35
C ARG A 164 -10.18 3.52 -11.81
N GLY A 165 -9.43 2.60 -12.40
CA GLY A 165 -9.05 2.61 -13.80
C GLY A 165 -7.96 3.61 -14.19
N SER A 166 -7.46 4.46 -13.28
CA SER A 166 -6.28 5.28 -13.56
C SER A 166 -5.02 4.45 -13.47
N ALA A 167 -4.12 4.60 -14.45
CA ALA A 167 -2.84 3.90 -14.43
C ALA A 167 -1.99 4.29 -13.22
N SER A 168 -1.10 3.39 -12.79
CA SER A 168 -0.29 3.54 -11.58
C SER A 168 0.56 4.81 -11.54
N GLY A 169 1.04 5.28 -12.68
CA GLY A 169 1.83 6.52 -12.80
C GLY A 169 1.08 7.79 -12.40
N TYR A 170 -0.24 7.75 -12.38
CA TYR A 170 -1.14 8.87 -12.05
C TYR A 170 -1.70 8.81 -10.63
N SER A 171 -1.62 7.64 -9.97
CA SER A 171 -1.90 7.48 -8.55
C SER A 171 -0.64 7.78 -7.73
N ARG A 172 -0.80 8.53 -6.65
CA ARG A 172 0.33 8.97 -5.82
C ARG A 172 0.37 8.25 -4.48
N VAL A 173 1.55 7.79 -4.08
CA VAL A 173 1.80 7.38 -2.70
C VAL A 173 2.42 8.55 -1.96
N VAL A 174 1.88 8.87 -0.81
CA VAL A 174 2.35 9.92 0.09
C VAL A 174 2.76 9.25 1.41
N VAL A 175 3.90 9.59 1.95
CA VAL A 175 4.36 9.12 3.26
C VAL A 175 4.63 10.33 4.15
N ASN A 176 3.96 10.41 5.28
CA ASN A 176 4.09 11.53 6.21
C ASN A 176 4.00 12.92 5.53
N GLY A 177 3.08 13.07 4.57
CA GLY A 177 2.89 14.32 3.84
C GLY A 177 3.80 14.55 2.64
N VAL A 178 4.74 13.63 2.36
CA VAL A 178 5.71 13.74 1.27
C VAL A 178 5.37 12.78 0.13
N PRO A 179 5.32 13.22 -1.14
CA PRO A 179 5.08 12.36 -2.28
C PRO A 179 6.27 11.42 -2.53
N ILE A 180 5.98 10.11 -2.62
CA ILE A 180 6.95 9.09 -2.97
C ILE A 180 6.70 8.64 -4.40
N TYR A 181 7.71 8.73 -5.20
CA TYR A 181 7.68 8.22 -6.54
C TYR A 181 8.32 6.85 -6.61
N LYS A 182 7.80 5.97 -7.50
CA LYS A 182 8.28 4.60 -7.61
C LYS A 182 8.32 3.91 -6.23
N PRO A 183 7.15 3.69 -5.59
CA PRO A 183 7.06 3.21 -4.21
C PRO A 183 7.28 1.70 -4.08
N VAL A 184 7.88 1.05 -5.08
CA VAL A 184 7.98 -0.41 -5.22
C VAL A 184 9.41 -0.90 -5.38
N ARG A 185 9.65 -2.17 -5.00
CA ARG A 185 10.91 -2.91 -5.15
C ARG A 185 10.95 -3.69 -6.45
N ASN A 186 12.15 -4.13 -6.83
CA ASN A 186 12.39 -4.92 -8.03
C ASN A 186 11.76 -4.28 -9.27
N GLN A 187 11.98 -2.98 -9.39
CA GLN A 187 11.34 -2.17 -10.40
C GLN A 187 11.83 -2.53 -11.80
N GLN A 188 10.88 -2.77 -12.68
CA GLN A 188 11.12 -2.94 -14.12
C GLN A 188 11.30 -1.58 -14.81
N LEU A 189 11.70 -1.60 -16.08
CA LEU A 189 11.92 -0.38 -16.86
C LEU A 189 10.65 0.49 -17.00
N ASP A 190 9.48 -0.14 -17.03
CA ASP A 190 8.16 0.50 -17.05
C ASP A 190 7.71 1.07 -15.67
N GLY A 191 8.49 0.84 -14.63
CA GLY A 191 8.19 1.32 -13.28
C GLY A 191 7.36 0.35 -12.43
N MET A 192 6.94 -0.79 -12.98
CA MET A 192 6.18 -1.80 -12.23
C MET A 192 7.10 -2.61 -11.32
N GLY A 193 6.61 -2.99 -10.14
CA GLY A 193 7.38 -3.76 -9.15
C GLY A 193 6.48 -4.59 -8.23
N ASN A 194 7.03 -5.65 -7.65
CA ASN A 194 6.24 -6.70 -7.01
C ASN A 194 5.83 -6.41 -5.56
N PHE A 195 6.60 -5.60 -4.85
CA PHE A 195 6.37 -5.27 -3.43
C PHE A 195 6.59 -3.78 -3.20
N SER A 196 5.97 -3.24 -2.16
CA SER A 196 6.24 -1.87 -1.73
C SER A 196 7.63 -1.72 -1.09
N LEU A 197 8.10 -0.48 -1.02
CA LEU A 197 9.33 -0.13 -0.30
C LEU A 197 9.14 -0.16 1.22
N PHE A 198 7.89 -0.15 1.70
CA PHE A 198 7.58 0.11 3.10
C PHE A 198 7.49 -1.19 3.90
N ASN A 199 8.12 -1.20 5.07
CA ASN A 199 7.90 -2.26 6.05
C ASN A 199 6.57 -2.00 6.78
N ALA A 200 5.68 -3.00 6.85
CA ALA A 200 4.39 -2.86 7.52
C ALA A 200 4.52 -2.52 9.02
N ASP A 201 5.64 -2.84 9.66
CA ASP A 201 5.87 -2.57 11.08
C ASP A 201 5.96 -1.09 11.42
N ILE A 202 6.37 -0.25 10.48
CA ILE A 202 6.44 1.21 10.67
C ILE A 202 5.14 1.91 10.29
N VAL A 203 4.21 1.23 9.61
CA VAL A 203 2.93 1.82 9.19
C VAL A 203 2.01 1.95 10.39
N GLY A 204 1.56 3.16 10.68
CA GLY A 204 0.53 3.42 11.68
C GLY A 204 -0.88 3.39 11.08
N GLU A 205 -1.08 4.19 10.04
CA GLU A 205 -2.37 4.35 9.36
C GLU A 205 -2.16 4.55 7.85
N GLN A 206 -3.12 4.09 7.07
CA GLN A 206 -3.15 4.29 5.63
C GLN A 206 -4.52 4.79 5.20
N TYR A 207 -4.56 5.92 4.50
CA TYR A 207 -5.77 6.53 3.96
C TYR A 207 -5.77 6.41 2.44
N VAL A 208 -6.89 6.00 1.86
CA VAL A 208 -7.02 5.82 0.41
C VAL A 208 -8.10 6.74 -0.15
N TYR A 209 -7.71 7.52 -1.14
CA TYR A 209 -8.57 8.39 -1.94
C TYR A 209 -8.51 7.90 -3.39
N PRO A 210 -9.42 6.98 -3.79
CA PRO A 210 -9.35 6.35 -5.11
C PRO A 210 -9.79 7.25 -6.26
N SER A 211 -10.46 8.34 -5.94
CA SER A 211 -10.80 9.45 -6.80
C SER A 211 -10.71 10.75 -6.01
N ASN A 212 -10.70 11.88 -6.70
CA ASN A 212 -10.70 13.21 -6.09
C ASN A 212 -9.60 13.35 -5.01
N PRO A 213 -8.32 13.24 -5.41
CA PRO A 213 -7.20 13.34 -4.48
C PRO A 213 -7.25 14.68 -3.71
N PRO A 214 -6.98 14.68 -2.40
CA PRO A 214 -7.00 15.91 -1.61
C PRO A 214 -6.00 16.94 -2.14
N LEU A 215 -6.45 18.20 -2.29
CA LEU A 215 -5.63 19.29 -2.81
C LEU A 215 -4.43 19.65 -1.92
N GLU A 216 -4.46 19.25 -0.66
CA GLU A 216 -3.31 19.38 0.26
C GLU A 216 -2.11 18.57 -0.22
N TYR A 217 -2.33 17.55 -1.07
CA TYR A 217 -1.30 16.78 -1.75
C TYR A 217 -1.33 17.09 -3.24
N GLY A 218 -0.28 17.70 -3.76
CA GLY A 218 -0.18 18.04 -5.17
C GLY A 218 0.22 16.86 -6.07
N ASN A 219 0.21 17.13 -7.37
CA ASN A 219 0.78 16.25 -8.39
C ASN A 219 0.14 14.86 -8.49
N ALA A 220 -1.17 14.74 -8.27
CA ALA A 220 -1.93 13.50 -8.39
C ALA A 220 -3.17 13.72 -9.25
N THR A 221 -3.39 12.88 -10.26
CA THR A 221 -4.56 12.91 -11.13
C THR A 221 -5.40 11.65 -11.07
N GLY A 222 -4.87 10.53 -10.61
CA GLY A 222 -5.60 9.26 -10.45
C GLY A 222 -6.27 9.12 -9.09
N GLY A 223 -5.46 9.13 -8.04
CA GLY A 223 -5.86 8.99 -6.65
C GLY A 223 -4.64 9.08 -5.72
N ILE A 224 -4.85 8.94 -4.41
CA ILE A 224 -3.79 9.01 -3.40
C ILE A 224 -3.90 7.85 -2.42
N VAL A 225 -2.75 7.30 -2.08
CA VAL A 225 -2.52 6.42 -0.93
C VAL A 225 -1.62 7.17 0.04
N ASN A 226 -2.18 7.60 1.16
CA ASN A 226 -1.46 8.35 2.18
C ASN A 226 -1.11 7.41 3.35
N ILE A 227 0.17 7.09 3.49
CA ILE A 227 0.73 6.26 4.55
C ILE A 227 1.30 7.17 5.63
N ARG A 228 0.96 6.91 6.88
CA ARG A 228 1.55 7.55 8.05
C ARG A 228 2.34 6.52 8.84
N THR A 229 3.57 6.85 9.16
CA THR A 229 4.37 6.03 10.05
C THR A 229 3.81 6.10 11.47
N THR A 230 4.06 5.07 12.27
CA THR A 230 3.63 5.00 13.66
C THR A 230 4.17 6.21 14.43
N GLN A 231 3.28 6.87 15.16
CA GLN A 231 3.58 8.02 16.02
C GLN A 231 3.12 7.76 17.47
N ARG A 232 2.54 6.59 17.75
CA ARG A 232 2.20 6.16 19.12
C ARG A 232 3.44 5.62 19.80
N LEU A 233 3.66 6.07 21.05
CA LEU A 233 4.71 5.52 21.89
C LEU A 233 4.51 4.00 22.06
N PRO A 234 5.55 3.20 21.86
CA PRO A 234 5.48 1.78 22.19
C PRO A 234 5.34 1.59 23.70
N GLU A 235 4.62 0.58 24.13
CA GLU A 235 4.44 0.28 25.57
C GLU A 235 5.73 -0.17 26.23
N GLY A 236 6.68 -0.75 25.46
CA GLY A 236 7.98 -1.23 25.90
C GLY A 236 8.98 -1.31 24.76
N GLN A 237 10.09 -2.01 25.01
CA GLN A 237 10.96 -2.46 23.93
C GLN A 237 10.31 -3.64 23.22
N HIS A 238 10.44 -3.66 21.91
CA HIS A 238 9.86 -4.72 21.08
C HIS A 238 10.83 -5.10 19.98
N THR A 239 11.22 -6.35 19.94
CA THR A 239 12.11 -6.91 18.91
C THR A 239 11.36 -7.96 18.12
N ARG A 240 11.44 -7.90 16.81
CA ARG A 240 10.90 -8.88 15.89
C ARG A 240 12.00 -9.38 14.97
N VAL A 241 12.10 -10.69 14.82
CA VAL A 241 12.96 -11.34 13.84
C VAL A 241 12.10 -12.21 12.94
N SER A 242 12.33 -12.15 11.66
CA SER A 242 11.60 -12.93 10.66
C SER A 242 12.55 -13.71 9.76
N ALA A 243 12.19 -14.92 9.41
CA ALA A 243 12.89 -15.73 8.44
C ALA A 243 11.89 -16.46 7.53
N SER A 244 12.14 -16.44 6.22
CA SER A 244 11.29 -17.05 5.22
C SER A 244 12.10 -17.66 4.08
N LEU A 245 11.42 -18.25 3.10
CA LEU A 245 12.06 -18.74 1.89
C LEU A 245 12.83 -17.67 1.10
N ALA A 246 12.43 -16.42 1.20
CA ALA A 246 12.98 -15.33 0.37
C ALA A 246 13.59 -14.20 1.18
N SER A 247 13.43 -14.17 2.51
CA SER A 247 13.89 -13.02 3.30
C SER A 247 14.26 -13.40 4.73
N ILE A 248 15.20 -12.64 5.28
CA ILE A 248 15.50 -12.57 6.71
C ILE A 248 15.37 -11.09 7.08
N GLY A 249 14.65 -10.80 8.16
CA GLY A 249 14.42 -9.45 8.62
C GLY A 249 14.52 -9.31 10.14
N ALA A 250 14.89 -8.12 10.58
CA ALA A 250 14.86 -7.73 11.98
C ALA A 250 14.20 -6.35 12.11
N PHE A 251 13.40 -6.18 13.14
CA PHE A 251 12.78 -4.92 13.54
C PHE A 251 12.98 -4.73 15.03
N HIS A 252 13.32 -3.52 15.43
CA HIS A 252 13.43 -3.16 16.84
C HIS A 252 12.80 -1.81 17.10
N SER A 253 11.99 -1.72 18.17
CA SER A 253 11.35 -0.50 18.63
C SER A 253 11.66 -0.29 20.09
N PHE A 254 12.13 0.93 20.47
CA PHE A 254 12.44 1.27 21.85
C PHE A 254 12.13 2.72 22.16
N LYS A 255 11.78 2.97 23.43
CA LYS A 255 11.60 4.33 23.95
C LYS A 255 12.95 4.97 24.21
N MET A 256 13.12 6.22 23.80
CA MET A 256 14.27 7.06 24.14
C MET A 256 13.97 8.03 25.32
N GLY A 257 12.71 8.14 25.70
CA GLY A 257 12.22 9.02 26.75
C GLY A 257 10.70 8.96 26.89
N ALA A 258 10.13 9.82 27.71
CA ALA A 258 8.70 9.83 27.99
C ALA A 258 7.82 10.08 26.75
N GLN A 259 8.35 10.81 25.76
CA GLN A 259 7.63 11.25 24.56
C GLN A 259 8.43 10.98 23.27
N SER A 260 9.38 10.05 23.32
CA SER A 260 10.29 9.79 22.20
C SER A 260 10.52 8.29 22.01
N PHE A 261 10.56 7.84 20.76
CA PHE A 261 10.91 6.48 20.42
C PHE A 261 11.62 6.39 19.07
N VAL A 262 12.32 5.28 18.88
CA VAL A 262 12.96 4.90 17.61
C VAL A 262 12.48 3.51 17.21
N GLN A 263 12.23 3.36 15.93
CA GLN A 263 12.01 2.07 15.27
C GLN A 263 13.07 1.90 14.19
N THR A 264 13.76 0.78 14.21
CA THR A 264 14.75 0.42 13.19
C THR A 264 14.39 -0.93 12.59
N TYR A 265 14.69 -1.11 11.33
CA TYR A 265 14.55 -2.40 10.67
C TYR A 265 15.64 -2.63 9.63
N ALA A 266 15.94 -3.89 9.39
CA ALA A 266 16.83 -4.34 8.33
C ALA A 266 16.27 -5.62 7.71
N ASN A 267 16.32 -5.73 6.38
CA ASN A 267 15.90 -6.90 5.65
C ASN A 267 16.94 -7.30 4.62
N LEU A 268 17.15 -8.59 4.49
CA LEU A 268 17.90 -9.23 3.42
C LEU A 268 16.96 -10.13 2.65
N GLN A 269 16.90 -9.97 1.34
CA GLN A 269 16.08 -10.82 0.47
C GLN A 269 16.98 -11.54 -0.55
N SER A 270 16.68 -12.80 -0.83
CA SER A 270 17.40 -13.61 -1.81
C SER A 270 16.46 -14.64 -2.46
N SER A 271 16.68 -14.89 -3.72
CA SER A 271 15.99 -15.94 -4.47
C SER A 271 16.61 -17.33 -4.31
N GLU A 272 17.72 -17.49 -3.58
CA GLU A 272 18.50 -18.72 -3.53
C GLU A 272 17.72 -19.94 -3.01
N LEU A 273 16.90 -19.76 -1.97
CA LEU A 273 16.00 -20.80 -1.46
C LEU A 273 14.63 -20.76 -2.15
N TYR A 274 14.16 -19.57 -2.47
CA TYR A 274 12.82 -19.36 -3.01
C TYR A 274 12.65 -19.95 -4.43
N ARG A 275 13.64 -19.74 -5.30
CA ARG A 275 13.60 -20.19 -6.69
C ARG A 275 13.60 -21.71 -6.83
N PRO A 276 14.47 -22.51 -6.18
CA PRO A 276 14.44 -23.96 -6.28
C PRO A 276 13.11 -24.57 -5.83
N VAL A 277 12.53 -24.07 -4.74
CA VAL A 277 11.22 -24.53 -4.23
C VAL A 277 10.10 -24.23 -5.22
N ASN A 278 10.21 -23.14 -5.95
CA ASN A 278 9.20 -22.64 -6.89
C ASN A 278 9.63 -22.72 -8.36
N ALA A 279 10.52 -23.63 -8.73
CA ALA A 279 11.18 -23.65 -10.04
C ALA A 279 10.20 -23.66 -11.23
N LYS A 280 9.06 -24.39 -11.11
CA LYS A 280 8.01 -24.42 -12.15
C LYS A 280 7.22 -23.10 -12.25
N GLY A 281 7.01 -22.41 -11.13
CA GLY A 281 6.27 -21.14 -11.06
C GLY A 281 7.12 -19.94 -11.44
N LEU A 282 8.41 -20.00 -11.16
CA LEU A 282 9.39 -18.91 -11.33
C LEU A 282 10.40 -19.17 -12.46
N ARG A 283 10.03 -19.94 -13.49
CA ARG A 283 10.96 -20.29 -14.58
C ARG A 283 11.56 -19.09 -15.32
N HIS A 284 10.90 -17.95 -15.28
CA HIS A 284 11.40 -16.70 -15.88
C HIS A 284 12.34 -15.94 -14.95
N LEU A 285 12.22 -16.11 -13.65
CA LEU A 285 13.10 -15.48 -12.66
C LEU A 285 14.46 -16.14 -12.67
N LYS A 286 15.52 -15.37 -12.88
CA LYS A 286 16.91 -15.82 -12.75
C LYS A 286 17.38 -15.70 -11.31
N ASN A 287 17.40 -14.50 -10.79
CA ASN A 287 17.73 -14.23 -9.40
C ASN A 287 17.18 -12.86 -8.96
N PHE A 288 17.06 -12.68 -7.65
CA PHE A 288 17.01 -11.37 -7.02
C PHE A 288 17.79 -11.41 -5.70
N ARG A 289 18.32 -10.26 -5.34
CA ARG A 289 18.92 -10.00 -4.03
C ARG A 289 18.69 -8.55 -3.67
N SER A 290 18.23 -8.29 -2.44
CA SER A 290 18.13 -6.94 -1.92
C SER A 290 18.53 -6.89 -0.45
N ALA A 291 19.09 -5.73 -0.06
CA ALA A 291 19.34 -5.38 1.32
C ALA A 291 18.73 -4.00 1.56
N ASP A 292 17.95 -3.86 2.61
CA ASP A 292 17.36 -2.59 2.99
C ASP A 292 17.42 -2.37 4.50
N VAL A 293 17.56 -1.11 4.85
CA VAL A 293 17.51 -0.64 6.23
C VAL A 293 16.61 0.59 6.33
N GLY A 294 15.91 0.71 7.43
CA GLY A 294 15.07 1.88 7.68
C GLY A 294 15.05 2.29 9.15
N LEU A 295 14.74 3.55 9.36
CA LEU A 295 14.64 4.18 10.67
C LEU A 295 13.40 5.08 10.69
N ASN A 296 12.60 4.98 11.74
CA ASN A 296 11.51 5.89 12.06
C ASN A 296 11.74 6.41 13.49
N LEU A 297 12.05 7.71 13.62
CA LEU A 297 12.21 8.40 14.88
C LEU A 297 11.02 9.32 15.09
N HIS A 298 10.40 9.26 16.25
CA HIS A 298 9.41 10.22 16.69
C HIS A 298 9.81 10.80 18.05
N THR A 299 9.74 12.12 18.16
CA THR A 299 10.05 12.82 19.42
C THR A 299 9.20 14.07 19.58
N GLN A 300 8.75 14.32 20.79
CA GLN A 300 8.19 15.61 21.19
C GLN A 300 9.33 16.50 21.69
N LEU A 301 9.61 17.57 20.94
CA LEU A 301 10.67 18.54 21.30
C LEU A 301 10.25 19.50 22.39
N SER A 302 8.97 19.89 22.39
CA SER A 302 8.35 20.74 23.42
C SER A 302 6.84 20.52 23.41
N LYS A 303 6.10 21.12 24.34
CA LYS A 303 4.64 21.03 24.36
C LYS A 303 4.06 21.52 23.03
N GLY A 304 3.37 20.62 22.31
CA GLY A 304 2.77 20.89 21.00
C GLY A 304 3.74 20.84 19.82
N MET A 305 5.06 20.57 20.01
CA MET A 305 6.05 20.49 18.95
C MET A 305 6.57 19.06 18.79
N HIS A 306 6.35 18.46 17.62
CA HIS A 306 6.72 17.09 17.32
C HIS A 306 7.65 17.03 16.10
N LEU A 307 8.67 16.20 16.21
CA LEU A 307 9.59 15.87 15.13
C LEU A 307 9.41 14.41 14.75
N ASN A 308 9.30 14.12 13.47
CA ASN A 308 9.35 12.79 12.92
C ASN A 308 10.41 12.72 11.82
N LEU A 309 11.31 11.75 11.91
CA LEU A 309 12.34 11.47 10.91
C LEU A 309 12.12 10.04 10.39
N PHE A 310 11.94 9.90 9.09
CA PHE A 310 11.95 8.62 8.41
C PHE A 310 13.10 8.57 7.42
N SER A 311 13.98 7.57 7.56
CA SER A 311 15.12 7.34 6.68
C SER A 311 15.11 5.92 6.16
N TYR A 312 15.40 5.73 4.88
CA TYR A 312 15.37 4.44 4.22
C TYR A 312 16.47 4.33 3.18
N TYR A 313 17.17 3.20 3.18
CA TYR A 313 18.14 2.84 2.16
C TYR A 313 17.86 1.45 1.62
N ILE A 314 17.96 1.27 0.31
CA ILE A 314 17.88 -0.03 -0.37
C ILE A 314 18.98 -0.16 -1.42
N ASN A 315 19.53 -1.37 -1.50
CA ASN A 315 20.39 -1.84 -2.59
C ASN A 315 19.81 -3.15 -3.11
N GLU A 316 19.36 -3.17 -4.35
CA GLU A 316 18.69 -4.32 -4.95
C GLU A 316 19.26 -4.68 -6.31
N ARG A 317 19.23 -5.98 -6.62
CA ARG A 317 19.54 -6.54 -7.94
C ARG A 317 18.46 -7.54 -8.31
N TYR A 318 18.07 -7.52 -9.56
CA TYR A 318 17.05 -8.38 -10.12
C TYR A 318 17.42 -8.81 -11.52
N ALA A 319 17.24 -10.10 -11.87
CA ALA A 319 17.42 -10.65 -13.20
C ALA A 319 16.30 -11.63 -13.55
N ALA A 320 15.73 -11.49 -14.74
CA ALA A 320 14.69 -12.37 -15.26
C ALA A 320 14.71 -12.42 -16.79
N ASN A 321 14.23 -13.52 -17.35
CA ASN A 321 13.92 -13.59 -18.78
C ASN A 321 12.62 -12.86 -19.07
N ARG A 322 12.60 -12.00 -20.09
CA ARG A 322 11.43 -11.23 -20.52
C ARG A 322 11.31 -11.27 -22.05
N GLY A 323 10.09 -11.38 -22.56
CA GLY A 323 9.77 -11.08 -23.94
C GLY A 323 9.31 -9.64 -24.10
N LEU A 324 9.71 -8.93 -25.14
CA LEU A 324 9.20 -7.61 -25.48
C LEU A 324 9.36 -7.39 -26.99
N PHE A 325 8.30 -6.97 -27.68
CA PHE A 325 8.22 -6.91 -29.12
C PHE A 325 8.64 -8.23 -29.78
N ASN A 326 9.69 -8.27 -30.57
CA ASN A 326 10.19 -9.47 -31.22
C ASN A 326 11.46 -10.06 -30.57
N TYR A 327 11.75 -9.70 -29.34
CA TYR A 327 12.94 -10.16 -28.64
C TYR A 327 12.59 -10.79 -27.29
N ARG A 328 13.21 -11.94 -27.00
CA ARG A 328 13.19 -12.55 -25.68
C ARG A 328 14.59 -12.76 -25.15
N GLY A 329 14.90 -12.14 -24.04
CA GLY A 329 16.23 -12.18 -23.45
C GLY A 329 16.21 -11.97 -21.93
N GLU A 330 17.40 -11.98 -21.35
CA GLU A 330 17.59 -11.66 -19.95
C GLU A 330 17.59 -10.14 -19.74
N GLN A 331 16.76 -9.70 -18.81
CA GLN A 331 16.84 -8.36 -18.26
C GLN A 331 17.58 -8.39 -16.93
N ASN A 332 18.44 -7.39 -16.71
CA ASN A 332 19.14 -7.18 -15.46
C ASN A 332 18.87 -5.76 -14.96
N ALA A 333 18.51 -5.63 -13.69
CA ALA A 333 18.30 -4.35 -13.04
C ALA A 333 19.05 -4.29 -11.72
N THR A 334 19.71 -3.18 -11.44
CA THR A 334 20.25 -2.85 -10.13
C THR A 334 19.73 -1.47 -9.73
N ASN A 335 19.38 -1.31 -8.46
CA ASN A 335 18.90 -0.04 -7.94
C ASN A 335 19.49 0.20 -6.55
N LYS A 336 20.04 1.40 -6.35
CA LYS A 336 20.48 1.90 -5.05
C LYS A 336 19.69 3.18 -4.78
N ARG A 337 19.03 3.25 -3.65
CA ARG A 337 18.20 4.42 -3.30
C ARG A 337 18.35 4.76 -1.84
N ASN A 338 18.50 6.04 -1.56
CA ASN A 338 18.40 6.64 -0.24
C ASN A 338 17.27 7.66 -0.23
N PHE A 339 16.40 7.54 0.77
CA PHE A 339 15.21 8.36 0.89
C PHE A 339 15.05 8.81 2.35
N ASN A 340 14.91 10.11 2.58
CA ASN A 340 14.80 10.71 3.90
C ASN A 340 13.63 11.68 3.94
N ILE A 341 12.82 11.62 4.99
CA ILE A 341 11.75 12.56 5.30
C ILE A 341 11.98 13.14 6.70
N LEU A 342 11.88 14.43 6.83
CA LEU A 342 11.80 15.14 8.09
C LEU A 342 10.46 15.89 8.15
N ASN A 343 9.71 15.66 9.22
CA ASN A 343 8.47 16.36 9.50
C ASN A 343 8.62 17.08 10.84
N LEU A 344 8.37 18.36 10.85
CA LEU A 344 8.26 19.17 12.06
C LEU A 344 6.84 19.71 12.13
N ALA A 345 6.13 19.38 13.18
CA ALA A 345 4.76 19.79 13.39
C ALA A 345 4.65 20.57 14.71
N TYR A 346 3.96 21.71 14.70
CA TYR A 346 3.80 22.57 15.84
C TYR A 346 2.37 23.06 15.98
N SER A 347 1.75 22.80 17.14
CA SER A 347 0.45 23.35 17.50
C SER A 347 0.59 24.31 18.68
N THR A 348 0.24 25.56 18.44
CA THR A 348 0.26 26.59 19.53
C THR A 348 -0.94 26.43 20.45
N SER A 349 -2.04 25.95 19.90
CA SER A 349 -3.33 25.71 20.55
C SER A 349 -4.19 24.83 19.64
N TRP A 350 -5.41 24.52 20.05
CA TRP A 350 -6.38 23.86 19.17
C TRP A 350 -6.69 24.65 17.88
N LYS A 351 -6.42 25.99 17.88
CA LYS A 351 -6.70 26.87 16.74
C LYS A 351 -5.63 26.84 15.65
N ASN A 352 -4.37 26.66 15.99
CA ASN A 352 -3.29 26.81 15.01
C ASN A 352 -2.38 25.60 15.00
N SER A 353 -2.17 25.04 13.82
CA SER A 353 -1.21 23.98 13.55
C SER A 353 -0.33 24.35 12.37
N PHE A 354 0.97 24.19 12.52
CA PHE A 354 1.99 24.40 11.49
C PHE A 354 2.69 23.09 11.20
N ALA A 355 3.00 22.85 9.95
CA ALA A 355 3.77 21.69 9.52
C ALA A 355 4.84 22.12 8.50
N LEU A 356 6.06 21.67 8.74
CA LEU A 356 7.16 21.70 7.78
C LEU A 356 7.48 20.25 7.42
N ASN A 357 7.38 19.92 6.14
CA ASN A 357 7.79 18.62 5.63
C ASN A 357 8.93 18.81 4.64
N THR A 358 10.02 18.09 4.83
CA THR A 358 11.14 18.10 3.88
C THR A 358 11.52 16.68 3.51
N ALA A 359 11.97 16.48 2.29
CA ALA A 359 12.49 15.18 1.88
C ALA A 359 13.60 15.30 0.84
N THR A 360 14.45 14.27 0.85
CA THR A 360 15.45 14.01 -0.18
C THR A 360 15.32 12.58 -0.67
N ASP A 361 15.40 12.37 -1.98
CA ASP A 361 15.35 11.06 -2.63
C ASP A 361 16.46 10.99 -3.68
N VAL A 362 17.45 10.17 -3.43
CA VAL A 362 18.59 9.94 -4.34
C VAL A 362 18.57 8.50 -4.78
N ALA A 363 18.53 8.26 -6.08
CA ALA A 363 18.54 6.90 -6.63
C ALA A 363 19.51 6.80 -7.82
N SER A 364 20.09 5.62 -7.95
CA SER A 364 20.92 5.21 -9.11
C SER A 364 20.42 3.85 -9.57
N THR A 365 19.91 3.82 -10.79
CA THR A 365 19.39 2.61 -11.42
C THR A 365 20.25 2.26 -12.63
N HIS A 366 20.61 0.99 -12.77
CA HIS A 366 21.22 0.45 -13.96
C HIS A 366 20.35 -0.69 -14.50
N TYR A 367 20.04 -0.64 -15.80
CA TYR A 367 19.13 -1.58 -16.45
C TYR A 367 19.72 -2.04 -17.78
N LEU A 368 19.65 -3.35 -18.03
CA LEU A 368 20.14 -4.00 -19.24
C LEU A 368 19.03 -4.88 -19.81
N PHE A 369 18.67 -4.69 -21.07
CA PHE A 369 17.78 -5.59 -21.79
C PHE A 369 17.91 -5.40 -23.31
N GLY A 370 18.35 -6.44 -24.02
CA GLY A 370 18.54 -6.35 -25.45
C GLY A 370 19.48 -5.21 -25.85
N SER A 371 19.01 -4.32 -26.73
CA SER A 371 19.72 -3.11 -27.17
C SER A 371 19.69 -1.96 -26.15
N ILE A 372 19.03 -2.15 -25.00
CA ILE A 372 18.89 -1.11 -23.98
C ILE A 372 19.93 -1.31 -22.89
N THR A 373 20.79 -0.30 -22.70
CA THR A 373 21.61 -0.13 -21.49
C THR A 373 21.27 1.22 -20.90
N ASP A 374 20.58 1.26 -19.77
CA ASP A 374 20.19 2.51 -19.10
C ASP A 374 20.90 2.67 -17.78
N HIS A 375 21.56 3.79 -17.57
CA HIS A 375 22.05 4.25 -16.29
C HIS A 375 21.38 5.57 -15.94
N THR A 376 20.43 5.52 -15.05
CA THR A 376 19.67 6.69 -14.60
C THR A 376 20.06 7.07 -13.18
N GLN A 377 20.47 8.32 -12.98
CA GLN A 377 20.65 8.94 -11.66
C GLN A 377 19.51 9.93 -11.41
N GLN A 378 18.88 9.81 -10.25
CA GLN A 378 17.77 10.65 -9.83
C GLN A 378 18.15 11.42 -8.56
N LEU A 379 17.79 12.70 -8.52
CA LEU A 379 17.73 13.52 -7.32
C LEU A 379 16.36 14.18 -7.25
N SER A 380 15.68 14.03 -6.13
CA SER A 380 14.44 14.73 -5.81
C SER A 380 14.55 15.37 -4.45
N THR A 381 14.16 16.64 -4.35
CA THR A 381 13.98 17.33 -3.08
C THR A 381 12.57 17.89 -2.99
N PHE A 382 11.99 17.84 -1.81
CA PHE A 382 10.66 18.35 -1.54
C PHE A 382 10.66 19.14 -0.25
N VAL A 383 10.00 20.29 -0.26
CA VAL A 383 9.78 21.16 0.91
C VAL A 383 8.33 21.60 0.89
N SER A 384 7.64 21.45 2.00
CA SER A 384 6.24 21.85 2.17
C SER A 384 6.08 22.58 3.49
N LEU A 385 5.42 23.74 3.44
CA LEU A 385 5.00 24.52 4.59
C LEU A 385 3.47 24.56 4.59
N ALA A 386 2.85 24.18 5.68
CA ALA A 386 1.40 24.22 5.83
C ALA A 386 1.01 24.89 7.15
N TRP A 387 -0.03 25.69 7.10
CA TRP A 387 -0.67 26.29 8.25
C TRP A 387 -2.16 25.98 8.20
N LYS A 388 -2.70 25.47 9.30
CA LYS A 388 -4.12 25.26 9.50
C LYS A 388 -4.61 26.13 10.64
N HIS A 389 -5.67 26.88 10.40
CA HIS A 389 -6.33 27.72 11.37
C HIS A 389 -7.80 27.29 11.54
N CYS A 390 -8.18 27.03 12.78
CA CYS A 390 -9.57 26.78 13.15
C CYS A 390 -10.21 28.11 13.53
N LEU A 391 -11.01 28.68 12.64
CA LEU A 391 -11.76 29.93 12.87
C LEU A 391 -12.77 29.72 14.01
N THR A 392 -13.46 28.56 13.97
CA THR A 392 -14.34 28.06 15.01
C THR A 392 -14.09 26.57 15.23
N GLU A 393 -14.75 25.93 16.19
CA GLU A 393 -14.70 24.48 16.37
C GLU A 393 -15.14 23.71 15.10
N ASN A 394 -15.99 24.33 14.29
CA ASN A 394 -16.62 23.74 13.10
C ASN A 394 -16.03 24.23 11.77
N LEU A 395 -15.26 25.31 11.76
CA LEU A 395 -14.73 25.90 10.53
C LEU A 395 -13.22 26.03 10.60
N SER A 396 -12.53 25.44 9.64
CA SER A 396 -11.07 25.50 9.52
C SER A 396 -10.63 25.87 8.10
N VAL A 397 -9.52 26.56 8.00
CA VAL A 397 -8.83 26.88 6.75
C VAL A 397 -7.40 26.36 6.84
N ALA A 398 -6.92 25.74 5.79
CA ALA A 398 -5.54 25.32 5.61
C ALA A 398 -4.94 26.04 4.40
N VAL A 399 -3.72 26.52 4.56
CA VAL A 399 -2.93 27.18 3.52
C VAL A 399 -1.58 26.50 3.48
N GLY A 400 -1.06 26.22 2.29
CA GLY A 400 0.27 25.64 2.18
C GLY A 400 1.00 26.05 0.91
N LEU A 401 2.33 25.91 1.01
CA LEU A 401 3.28 26.18 -0.07
C LEU A 401 4.20 24.98 -0.20
N ASP A 402 4.31 24.44 -1.38
CA ASP A 402 5.18 23.32 -1.69
C ASP A 402 6.20 23.72 -2.77
N ASN A 403 7.42 23.23 -2.65
CA ASN A 403 8.41 23.28 -3.70
C ASN A 403 9.00 21.89 -3.94
N GLU A 404 9.10 21.50 -5.19
CA GLU A 404 9.68 20.24 -5.62
C GLU A 404 10.72 20.47 -6.72
N TYR A 405 11.93 20.00 -6.48
CA TYR A 405 13.00 19.96 -7.47
C TYR A 405 13.29 18.52 -7.86
N LEU A 406 13.29 18.23 -9.16
CA LEU A 406 13.54 16.91 -9.75
C LEU A 406 14.66 17.03 -10.77
N ARG A 407 15.64 16.12 -10.71
CA ARG A 407 16.70 16.00 -11.69
C ARG A 407 16.95 14.54 -12.03
N TYR A 408 16.96 14.24 -13.32
CA TYR A 408 17.27 12.94 -13.90
C TYR A 408 18.46 13.09 -14.84
N LYS A 409 19.48 12.24 -14.66
CA LYS A 409 20.59 12.11 -15.57
C LYS A 409 20.54 10.73 -16.20
N TYR A 410 20.43 10.69 -17.50
CA TYR A 410 20.43 9.48 -18.32
C TYR A 410 21.78 9.33 -19.03
N ASN A 411 22.31 8.12 -19.04
CA ASN A 411 23.53 7.78 -19.75
C ASN A 411 23.44 6.31 -20.18
N GLY A 412 23.49 6.02 -21.47
CA GLY A 412 23.38 4.64 -21.92
C GLY A 412 23.19 4.47 -23.41
N GLU A 413 22.99 3.24 -23.82
CA GLU A 413 22.64 2.84 -25.18
C GLU A 413 21.15 2.65 -25.29
N TYR A 414 20.55 3.20 -26.33
CA TYR A 414 19.11 3.12 -26.54
C TYR A 414 18.80 2.84 -28.00
N PRO A 415 17.79 2.02 -28.33
CA PRO A 415 17.38 1.75 -29.69
C PRO A 415 16.96 3.04 -30.43
N SER A 416 17.15 3.08 -31.73
CA SER A 416 16.68 4.18 -32.57
C SER A 416 15.16 4.35 -32.54
N ALA A 417 14.40 3.24 -32.39
CA ALA A 417 12.97 3.24 -32.13
C ALA A 417 12.66 2.35 -30.91
N TYR A 418 11.65 2.72 -30.12
CA TYR A 418 11.35 2.07 -28.82
C TYR A 418 11.02 0.58 -28.92
N PHE A 419 10.63 0.10 -30.10
CA PHE A 419 10.33 -1.31 -30.37
C PHE A 419 11.55 -2.10 -30.91
N LEU A 420 12.65 -1.47 -31.25
CA LEU A 420 13.87 -2.11 -31.76
C LEU A 420 14.75 -2.61 -30.60
N VAL A 421 14.19 -3.49 -29.77
CA VAL A 421 14.85 -3.97 -28.53
C VAL A 421 15.81 -5.14 -28.74
N HIS A 422 15.83 -5.76 -29.92
CA HIS A 422 16.77 -6.85 -30.22
C HIS A 422 18.22 -6.36 -30.17
N PRO A 423 19.20 -7.10 -29.61
CA PRO A 423 20.58 -6.66 -29.46
C PRO A 423 21.28 -6.31 -30.77
N SER A 424 20.87 -6.93 -31.89
CA SER A 424 21.43 -6.65 -33.22
C SER A 424 20.90 -5.38 -33.89
N ASN A 425 19.84 -4.77 -33.30
CA ASN A 425 19.27 -3.57 -33.87
C ASN A 425 20.14 -2.35 -33.58
N GLU A 426 19.98 -1.32 -34.43
CA GLU A 426 20.67 -0.05 -34.26
C GLU A 426 20.31 0.60 -32.93
N HIS A 427 21.33 0.97 -32.18
CA HIS A 427 21.22 1.70 -30.95
C HIS A 427 22.28 2.77 -30.86
N ASN A 428 21.99 3.82 -30.13
CA ASN A 428 22.85 4.99 -30.04
C ASN A 428 23.14 5.32 -28.58
N HIS A 429 24.40 5.69 -28.34
CA HIS A 429 24.76 6.25 -27.05
C HIS A 429 24.10 7.61 -26.87
N ARG A 430 23.37 7.75 -25.77
CA ARG A 430 22.70 9.00 -25.40
C ARG A 430 22.98 9.40 -23.97
N LYS A 431 23.32 10.67 -23.82
CA LYS A 431 23.49 11.31 -22.51
C LYS A 431 22.56 12.51 -22.45
N ALA A 432 21.69 12.54 -21.42
CA ALA A 432 20.71 13.61 -21.25
C ALA A 432 20.53 13.97 -19.77
N THR A 433 20.20 15.22 -19.52
CA THR A 433 19.79 15.68 -18.19
C THR A 433 18.45 16.38 -18.31
N SER A 434 17.47 15.90 -17.55
CA SER A 434 16.16 16.51 -17.44
C SER A 434 15.95 16.99 -15.99
N TRP A 435 15.56 18.22 -15.84
CA TRP A 435 15.30 18.77 -14.52
C TRP A 435 14.07 19.67 -14.52
N MET A 436 13.45 19.78 -13.39
CA MET A 436 12.29 20.62 -13.16
C MET A 436 12.29 21.17 -11.74
N ASN A 437 11.96 22.43 -11.61
CA ASN A 437 11.57 23.04 -10.36
C ASN A 437 10.14 23.54 -10.48
N LYS A 438 9.26 23.10 -9.56
CA LYS A 438 7.88 23.57 -9.49
C LYS A 438 7.55 24.03 -8.08
N SER A 439 6.76 25.08 -8.01
CA SER A 439 6.18 25.59 -6.76
C SER A 439 4.67 25.51 -6.85
N GLU A 440 4.04 25.16 -5.75
CA GLU A 440 2.58 25.06 -5.66
C GLU A 440 2.10 25.76 -4.39
N GLY A 441 0.98 26.47 -4.48
CA GLY A 441 0.31 27.06 -3.34
C GLY A 441 -1.13 26.62 -3.29
N TYR A 442 -1.68 26.33 -2.10
CA TYR A 442 -3.07 25.94 -1.95
C TYR A 442 -3.75 26.64 -0.79
N VAL A 443 -5.07 26.76 -0.93
CA VAL A 443 -6.00 27.14 0.14
C VAL A 443 -7.12 26.12 0.16
N TYR A 444 -7.43 25.57 1.33
CA TYR A 444 -8.47 24.57 1.54
C TYR A 444 -9.30 24.93 2.77
N GLY A 445 -10.61 25.05 2.59
CA GLY A 445 -11.57 25.29 3.67
C GLY A 445 -12.36 24.03 4.01
N LYS A 446 -12.69 23.85 5.28
CA LYS A 446 -13.57 22.79 5.76
C LYS A 446 -14.57 23.33 6.77
N TRP A 447 -15.83 22.99 6.58
CA TRP A 447 -16.92 23.34 7.47
C TRP A 447 -17.72 22.10 7.89
N GLN A 448 -17.86 21.92 9.20
CA GLN A 448 -18.65 20.88 9.84
C GLN A 448 -19.98 21.44 10.31
N MET A 449 -21.10 20.92 9.81
CA MET A 449 -22.45 21.33 10.14
C MET A 449 -23.23 20.12 10.69
N GLY A 450 -23.01 19.76 11.96
CA GLY A 450 -23.62 18.60 12.56
C GLY A 450 -23.29 17.31 11.79
N LYS A 451 -24.27 16.77 11.05
CA LYS A 451 -24.13 15.53 10.26
C LYS A 451 -23.50 15.73 8.88
N LEU A 452 -23.25 16.97 8.48
CA LEU A 452 -22.71 17.35 7.20
C LEU A 452 -21.34 17.99 7.35
N SER A 453 -20.33 17.49 6.61
CA SER A 453 -19.03 18.14 6.45
C SER A 453 -18.86 18.54 5.00
N VAL A 454 -18.45 19.75 4.75
CA VAL A 454 -18.16 20.27 3.40
C VAL A 454 -16.70 20.74 3.39
N GLY A 455 -15.96 20.37 2.38
CA GLY A 455 -14.58 20.81 2.17
C GLY A 455 -14.35 21.21 0.73
N GLY A 456 -13.49 22.18 0.51
CA GLY A 456 -13.13 22.59 -0.84
C GLY A 456 -11.97 23.55 -0.87
N GLY A 457 -11.35 23.68 -2.02
CA GLY A 457 -10.18 24.53 -2.16
C GLY A 457 -9.67 24.63 -3.57
N VAL A 458 -8.59 25.39 -3.69
CA VAL A 458 -7.86 25.62 -4.94
C VAL A 458 -6.37 25.41 -4.71
N ARG A 459 -5.68 24.96 -5.74
CA ARG A 459 -4.22 24.79 -5.77
C ARG A 459 -3.65 25.29 -7.08
N GLN A 460 -2.73 26.22 -7.00
CA GLN A 460 -2.04 26.82 -8.13
C GLN A 460 -0.64 26.22 -8.27
N MET A 461 -0.29 25.74 -9.45
CA MET A 461 1.03 25.26 -9.80
C MET A 461 1.74 26.24 -10.73
N VAL A 462 3.02 26.51 -10.46
CA VAL A 462 3.91 27.34 -11.25
C VAL A 462 5.19 26.58 -11.54
N SER A 463 5.61 26.56 -12.78
CA SER A 463 6.87 25.97 -13.23
C SER A 463 7.44 26.72 -14.43
N LYS A 464 8.77 26.74 -14.58
CA LYS A 464 9.42 27.32 -15.77
C LYS A 464 9.18 26.52 -17.04
N LEU A 465 8.91 25.20 -16.91
CA LEU A 465 8.71 24.32 -18.06
C LEU A 465 7.30 24.35 -18.63
N PHE A 466 6.30 24.73 -17.81
CA PHE A 466 4.91 24.64 -18.18
C PHE A 466 4.16 25.90 -17.78
N SER A 467 3.12 26.24 -18.56
CA SER A 467 2.17 27.26 -18.15
C SER A 467 1.56 26.94 -16.79
N SER A 468 1.35 27.97 -16.00
CA SER A 468 0.66 27.91 -14.72
C SER A 468 -0.69 27.18 -14.83
N THR A 469 -1.02 26.34 -13.84
CA THR A 469 -2.27 25.55 -13.83
C THR A 469 -2.95 25.62 -12.47
N LEU A 470 -4.28 25.71 -12.52
CA LEU A 470 -5.14 25.69 -11.35
C LEU A 470 -5.81 24.33 -11.21
N SER A 471 -5.76 23.76 -10.02
CA SER A 471 -6.58 22.61 -9.59
C SER A 471 -7.60 23.08 -8.57
N TYR A 472 -8.79 22.48 -8.55
CA TYR A 472 -9.82 22.77 -7.56
C TYR A 472 -10.57 21.50 -7.16
N GLN A 473 -11.15 21.53 -5.97
CA GLN A 473 -11.90 20.41 -5.40
C GLN A 473 -13.04 20.92 -4.52
N ALA A 474 -14.15 20.19 -4.56
CA ALA A 474 -15.21 20.27 -3.57
C ALA A 474 -15.58 18.85 -3.13
N SER A 475 -15.75 18.65 -1.84
CA SER A 475 -16.13 17.37 -1.24
C SER A 475 -17.19 17.62 -0.17
N MET A 476 -18.14 16.70 -0.09
CA MET A 476 -19.21 16.69 0.91
C MET A 476 -19.26 15.30 1.55
N ARG A 477 -19.31 15.26 2.87
CA ARG A 477 -19.60 14.05 3.64
C ARG A 477 -20.87 14.27 4.43
N PHE A 478 -21.84 13.39 4.25
CA PHE A 478 -23.10 13.39 4.98
C PHE A 478 -23.28 12.09 5.73
N SER A 479 -23.42 12.16 7.05
CA SER A 479 -23.62 11.02 7.95
C SER A 479 -24.96 11.20 8.68
N PRO A 480 -26.10 10.80 8.06
CA PRO A 480 -27.45 11.00 8.63
C PRO A 480 -27.61 10.32 10.00
N ASN A 481 -26.90 9.23 10.21
CA ASN A 481 -26.82 8.50 11.46
C ASN A 481 -25.45 7.77 11.56
N LYS A 482 -25.20 7.09 12.68
CA LYS A 482 -23.94 6.38 12.94
C LYS A 482 -23.64 5.21 11.98
N HIS A 483 -24.62 4.76 11.21
CA HIS A 483 -24.49 3.62 10.31
C HIS A 483 -24.25 4.01 8.85
N ASN A 484 -24.70 5.16 8.43
CA ASN A 484 -24.69 5.57 7.04
C ASN A 484 -23.75 6.74 6.81
N THR A 485 -22.91 6.63 5.78
CA THR A 485 -22.06 7.72 5.32
C THR A 485 -22.14 7.82 3.81
N ILE A 486 -22.30 9.03 3.30
CA ILE A 486 -22.26 9.38 1.89
C ILE A 486 -21.14 10.38 1.71
N ILE A 487 -20.25 10.15 0.72
CA ILE A 487 -19.22 11.10 0.33
C ILE A 487 -19.42 11.42 -1.15
N ALA A 488 -19.66 12.70 -1.47
CA ALA A 488 -19.70 13.18 -2.84
C ALA A 488 -18.51 14.12 -3.07
N SER A 489 -17.79 13.93 -4.16
CA SER A 489 -16.61 14.73 -4.47
C SER A 489 -16.55 15.07 -5.96
N PHE A 490 -16.09 16.27 -6.28
CA PHE A 490 -15.82 16.74 -7.62
C PHE A 490 -14.55 17.58 -7.63
N GLY A 491 -13.74 17.45 -8.69
CA GLY A 491 -12.53 18.26 -8.80
C GLY A 491 -11.85 18.17 -10.16
N GLU A 492 -10.93 19.11 -10.35
CA GLU A 492 -10.03 19.17 -11.50
C GLU A 492 -8.59 19.22 -11.01
N TYR A 493 -7.75 18.35 -11.55
CA TYR A 493 -6.42 18.08 -11.04
C TYR A 493 -5.39 18.13 -12.16
N ASN A 494 -4.27 18.76 -11.84
CA ASN A 494 -3.12 18.83 -12.74
C ASN A 494 -1.93 18.13 -12.08
N ALA A 495 -1.16 17.41 -12.88
CA ALA A 495 0.08 16.78 -12.46
C ALA A 495 1.15 16.90 -13.54
N ILE A 496 2.40 16.72 -13.14
CA ILE A 496 3.52 16.59 -14.05
C ILE A 496 4.08 15.18 -13.91
N ASN A 497 4.07 14.46 -15.00
CA ASN A 497 4.68 13.14 -15.09
C ASN A 497 6.18 13.27 -15.26
N ARG A 498 6.88 12.32 -14.67
CA ARG A 498 8.33 12.21 -14.73
C ARG A 498 8.81 11.75 -16.11
N PRO A 499 10.03 12.12 -16.46
CA PRO A 499 10.70 11.56 -17.62
C PRO A 499 10.82 10.04 -17.50
N THR A 500 10.67 9.35 -18.61
CA THR A 500 11.02 7.94 -18.78
C THR A 500 12.39 7.84 -19.46
N TYR A 501 13.01 6.65 -19.46
CA TYR A 501 14.25 6.40 -20.19
C TYR A 501 14.13 6.73 -21.67
N TYR A 502 12.92 6.61 -22.23
CA TYR A 502 12.63 6.86 -23.64
C TYR A 502 12.35 8.33 -23.93
N SER A 503 11.34 8.92 -23.26
CA SER A 503 10.92 10.31 -23.53
C SER A 503 11.93 11.35 -23.02
N ARG A 504 12.56 11.09 -21.88
CA ARG A 504 13.49 11.99 -21.18
C ARG A 504 12.94 13.40 -20.93
N THR A 505 11.64 13.57 -21.05
CA THR A 505 10.93 14.84 -20.87
C THR A 505 9.86 14.74 -19.80
N PHE A 506 9.62 15.83 -19.10
CA PHE A 506 8.44 15.98 -18.25
C PHE A 506 7.21 16.25 -19.11
N ASN A 507 6.06 15.72 -18.71
CA ASN A 507 4.81 15.87 -19.43
C ASN A 507 3.67 16.25 -18.48
N LYS A 508 2.74 17.09 -18.92
CA LYS A 508 1.53 17.39 -18.17
C LYS A 508 0.52 16.26 -18.24
N ALA A 509 -0.15 16.03 -17.12
CA ALA A 509 -1.35 15.22 -17.01
C ALA A 509 -2.47 16.08 -16.40
N PHE A 510 -3.69 15.79 -16.78
CA PHE A 510 -4.88 16.47 -16.34
C PHE A 510 -5.98 15.45 -16.06
N SER A 511 -6.81 15.71 -15.04
CA SER A 511 -7.98 14.89 -14.75
C SER A 511 -9.10 15.72 -14.16
N ARG A 512 -10.33 15.52 -14.67
CA ARG A 512 -11.56 16.01 -14.06
C ARG A 512 -12.35 14.80 -13.56
N GLN A 513 -12.75 14.82 -12.30
CA GLN A 513 -13.32 13.66 -11.63
C GLN A 513 -14.58 14.04 -10.85
N ALA A 514 -15.54 13.10 -10.83
CA ALA A 514 -16.68 13.12 -9.93
C ALA A 514 -16.87 11.75 -9.32
N SER A 515 -17.20 11.67 -8.05
CA SER A 515 -17.51 10.41 -7.36
C SER A 515 -18.61 10.60 -6.32
N LEU A 516 -19.37 9.52 -6.13
CA LEU A 516 -20.35 9.37 -5.07
C LEU A 516 -20.08 8.02 -4.40
N ASP A 517 -19.70 8.04 -3.15
CA ASP A 517 -19.35 6.88 -2.33
C ASP A 517 -20.35 6.75 -1.18
N TYR A 518 -20.93 5.57 -1.00
CA TYR A 518 -21.84 5.25 0.09
C TYR A 518 -21.27 4.11 0.93
N SER A 519 -21.42 4.20 2.23
CA SER A 519 -21.05 3.14 3.18
C SER A 519 -22.12 2.99 4.25
N PHE A 520 -22.53 1.74 4.48
CA PHE A 520 -23.41 1.32 5.55
C PHE A 520 -22.66 0.35 6.46
N THR A 521 -22.57 0.67 7.76
CA THR A 521 -21.92 -0.19 8.76
C THR A 521 -22.88 -0.40 9.93
N LYS A 522 -23.21 -1.67 10.23
CA LYS A 522 -24.04 -2.02 11.36
C LYS A 522 -23.56 -3.36 11.95
N GLY A 523 -23.26 -3.36 13.27
CA GLY A 523 -22.66 -4.54 13.92
C GLY A 523 -21.41 -5.00 13.20
N ASN A 524 -21.35 -6.27 12.86
CA ASN A 524 -20.22 -6.92 12.18
C ASN A 524 -20.27 -6.82 10.66
N GLY A 525 -21.21 -6.06 10.10
CA GLY A 525 -21.40 -5.94 8.65
C GLY A 525 -21.09 -4.54 8.11
N THR A 526 -20.43 -4.48 6.95
CA THR A 526 -20.23 -3.27 6.16
C THR A 526 -20.62 -3.53 4.71
N LEU A 527 -21.44 -2.64 4.16
CA LEU A 527 -21.79 -2.61 2.73
C LEU A 527 -21.33 -1.26 2.17
N SER A 528 -20.66 -1.27 1.02
CA SER A 528 -20.25 -0.04 0.34
C SER A 528 -20.63 -0.09 -1.13
N ALA A 529 -20.98 1.06 -1.68
CA ALA A 529 -21.23 1.23 -3.11
C ALA A 529 -20.62 2.55 -3.59
N ALA A 530 -20.15 2.60 -4.82
CA ALA A 530 -19.63 3.82 -5.41
C ALA A 530 -19.98 3.94 -6.88
N LEU A 531 -20.15 5.18 -7.32
CA LEU A 531 -20.26 5.59 -8.72
C LEU A 531 -19.20 6.66 -8.98
N TYR A 532 -18.46 6.54 -10.08
CA TYR A 532 -17.45 7.53 -10.42
C TYR A 532 -17.32 7.73 -11.93
N HIS A 533 -16.89 8.94 -12.28
CA HIS A 533 -16.53 9.30 -13.65
C HIS A 533 -15.27 10.15 -13.66
N LYS A 534 -14.32 9.81 -14.55
CA LYS A 534 -13.08 10.55 -14.75
C LYS A 534 -12.91 10.88 -16.24
N ARG A 535 -12.46 12.09 -16.51
CA ARG A 535 -11.93 12.49 -17.84
C ARG A 535 -10.48 12.88 -17.64
N GLU A 536 -9.59 12.15 -18.27
CA GLU A 536 -8.15 12.35 -18.13
C GLU A 536 -7.56 12.80 -19.47
N ARG A 537 -6.52 13.61 -19.42
CA ARG A 537 -5.65 13.89 -20.57
C ARG A 537 -4.24 13.52 -20.15
N LEU A 538 -3.73 12.48 -20.76
CA LEU A 538 -2.53 11.80 -20.33
C LEU A 538 -1.48 11.79 -21.46
N PRO A 539 -0.18 11.86 -21.16
CA PRO A 539 0.86 11.64 -22.16
C PRO A 539 0.84 10.17 -22.60
N PHE A 540 0.81 9.97 -23.89
CA PHE A 540 0.80 8.68 -24.57
C PHE A 540 1.92 8.63 -25.60
N LEU A 541 2.72 7.57 -25.61
CA LEU A 541 3.72 7.34 -26.64
C LEU A 541 3.03 6.79 -27.90
N SER A 542 2.97 7.62 -28.93
CA SER A 542 2.41 7.20 -30.22
C SER A 542 3.33 6.16 -30.86
N PRO A 543 2.87 4.95 -31.19
CA PRO A 543 3.67 3.95 -31.86
C PRO A 543 4.21 4.40 -33.22
N ASN A 544 3.38 5.11 -33.98
CA ASN A 544 3.72 5.54 -35.31
C ASN A 544 4.65 6.75 -35.35
N LEU A 545 4.40 7.74 -34.50
CA LEU A 545 5.17 9.00 -34.50
C LEU A 545 6.38 8.96 -33.56
N GLN A 546 6.44 7.96 -32.66
CA GLN A 546 7.44 7.83 -31.59
C GLN A 546 7.57 9.08 -30.69
N GLU A 547 6.47 9.82 -30.56
CA GLU A 547 6.35 11.04 -29.79
C GLU A 547 5.35 10.88 -28.65
N MET A 548 5.54 11.66 -27.58
CA MET A 548 4.60 11.75 -26.48
C MET A 548 3.49 12.73 -26.83
N LEU A 549 2.30 12.20 -27.11
CA LEU A 549 1.11 13.00 -27.44
C LEU A 549 0.13 13.02 -26.26
N PRO A 550 -0.55 14.16 -26.01
CA PRO A 550 -1.62 14.20 -25.04
C PRO A 550 -2.88 13.54 -25.63
N ILE A 551 -3.29 12.41 -25.04
CA ILE A 551 -4.54 11.75 -25.44
C ILE A 551 -5.62 11.88 -24.35
N ALA A 552 -6.88 11.94 -24.77
CA ALA A 552 -8.00 11.96 -23.85
C ALA A 552 -8.44 10.52 -23.51
N GLN A 553 -8.69 10.28 -22.24
CA GLN A 553 -9.28 9.05 -21.71
C GLN A 553 -10.52 9.40 -20.88
N ARG A 554 -11.53 8.56 -20.91
CA ARG A 554 -12.69 8.61 -20.03
C ARG A 554 -12.85 7.26 -19.34
N ILE A 555 -13.17 7.33 -18.05
CA ILE A 555 -13.33 6.18 -17.18
C ILE A 555 -14.64 6.35 -16.43
N THR A 556 -15.50 5.36 -16.45
CA THR A 556 -16.74 5.32 -15.65
C THR A 556 -16.85 3.99 -14.98
N GLY A 557 -17.20 3.96 -13.71
CA GLY A 557 -17.33 2.69 -12.99
C GLY A 557 -18.34 2.73 -11.87
N ILE A 558 -18.82 1.53 -11.55
CA ILE A 558 -19.71 1.24 -10.43
C ILE A 558 -19.01 0.18 -9.59
N GLU A 559 -18.99 0.39 -8.28
CA GLU A 559 -18.39 -0.52 -7.30
C GLU A 559 -19.42 -0.90 -6.26
N VAL A 560 -19.43 -2.17 -5.85
CA VAL A 560 -20.19 -2.66 -4.70
C VAL A 560 -19.29 -3.61 -3.93
N SER A 561 -19.26 -3.49 -2.60
CA SER A 561 -18.53 -4.39 -1.74
C SER A 561 -19.27 -4.66 -0.44
N GLY A 562 -19.09 -5.85 0.10
CA GLY A 562 -19.65 -6.27 1.38
C GLY A 562 -18.61 -7.01 2.22
N LYS A 563 -18.58 -6.71 3.51
CA LYS A 563 -17.81 -7.44 4.52
C LYS A 563 -18.76 -7.83 5.66
N TYR A 564 -18.69 -9.08 6.08
CA TYR A 564 -19.45 -9.57 7.21
C TYR A 564 -18.60 -10.52 8.06
N SER A 565 -18.56 -10.27 9.38
CA SER A 565 -17.87 -11.12 10.33
C SER A 565 -18.89 -11.87 11.20
N TRP A 566 -18.76 -13.18 11.27
CA TRP A 566 -19.63 -14.05 12.07
C TRP A 566 -18.77 -15.03 12.85
N LYS A 567 -18.77 -14.89 14.17
CA LYS A 567 -17.89 -15.64 15.07
C LYS A 567 -16.41 -15.54 14.57
N GLN A 568 -15.83 -16.66 14.21
CA GLN A 568 -14.44 -16.79 13.73
C GLN A 568 -14.31 -16.58 12.22
N PHE A 569 -15.40 -16.43 11.49
CA PHE A 569 -15.40 -16.25 10.05
C PHE A 569 -15.55 -14.79 9.65
N THR A 570 -14.80 -14.38 8.67
CA THR A 570 -15.00 -13.11 7.98
C THR A 570 -15.10 -13.38 6.48
N ALA A 571 -16.16 -12.92 5.85
CA ALA A 571 -16.36 -12.95 4.43
C ALA A 571 -16.29 -11.53 3.86
N PHE A 572 -15.58 -11.35 2.77
CA PHE A 572 -15.52 -10.12 1.99
C PHE A 572 -15.78 -10.48 0.52
N ALA A 573 -16.59 -9.68 -0.15
CA ALA A 573 -16.75 -9.77 -1.59
C ALA A 573 -16.92 -8.38 -2.18
N CYS A 574 -16.38 -8.19 -3.39
CA CYS A 574 -16.63 -6.97 -4.14
C CYS A 574 -16.78 -7.26 -5.64
N TYR A 575 -17.52 -6.36 -6.28
CA TYR A 575 -17.74 -6.35 -7.71
C TYR A 575 -17.54 -4.93 -8.22
N THR A 576 -16.83 -4.83 -9.34
CA THR A 576 -16.59 -3.56 -10.05
C THR A 576 -16.96 -3.72 -11.50
N TYR A 577 -17.78 -2.83 -12.02
CA TYR A 577 -17.99 -2.66 -13.44
C TYR A 577 -17.27 -1.39 -13.91
N LEU A 578 -16.30 -1.56 -14.79
CA LEU A 578 -15.43 -0.51 -15.27
C LEU A 578 -15.48 -0.39 -16.78
N MET A 579 -15.83 0.77 -17.29
CA MET A 579 -15.72 1.15 -18.71
C MET A 579 -14.61 2.18 -18.86
N SER A 580 -13.67 1.92 -19.74
CA SER A 580 -12.58 2.81 -20.05
C SER A 580 -12.36 2.94 -21.55
N SER A 581 -12.26 4.17 -22.06
CA SER A 581 -12.04 4.42 -23.48
C SER A 581 -11.07 5.58 -23.69
N THR A 582 -10.27 5.45 -24.74
CA THR A 582 -9.24 6.40 -25.16
C THR A 582 -9.62 7.01 -26.49
N PHE A 583 -9.45 8.32 -26.64
CA PHE A 583 -9.71 9.03 -27.90
C PHE A 583 -8.43 9.03 -28.75
N ILE A 584 -8.44 8.21 -29.79
CA ILE A 584 -7.32 8.07 -30.74
C ILE A 584 -7.91 7.89 -32.15
N ASP A 585 -7.22 8.36 -33.17
CA ASP A 585 -7.66 8.34 -34.58
C ASP A 585 -9.08 8.91 -34.77
N ASN A 586 -9.37 10.05 -34.11
CA ASN A 586 -10.64 10.78 -34.14
C ASN A 586 -11.87 9.98 -33.66
N LYS A 587 -11.68 8.91 -32.90
CA LYS A 587 -12.77 8.12 -32.32
C LYS A 587 -12.45 7.62 -30.92
N TRP A 588 -13.49 7.33 -30.14
CA TRP A 588 -13.36 6.66 -28.86
C TRP A 588 -13.18 5.17 -29.08
N GLN A 589 -12.07 4.62 -28.60
CA GLN A 589 -11.70 3.20 -28.67
C GLN A 589 -11.51 2.66 -27.25
N ARG A 590 -11.58 1.35 -27.08
CA ARG A 590 -11.34 0.71 -25.77
C ARG A 590 -9.95 1.01 -25.25
N ALA A 591 -9.84 1.34 -23.97
CA ALA A 591 -8.56 1.44 -23.30
C ALA A 591 -8.00 0.06 -22.96
N GLU A 592 -6.70 -0.04 -22.70
CA GLU A 592 -6.05 -1.28 -22.28
C GLU A 592 -6.75 -1.92 -21.06
N ASN A 593 -7.21 -1.11 -20.12
CA ASN A 593 -7.85 -1.48 -18.86
C ASN A 593 -9.39 -1.44 -18.88
N ASP A 594 -10.02 -1.54 -20.05
CA ASP A 594 -11.49 -1.64 -20.16
C ASP A 594 -11.97 -3.04 -19.77
N PHE A 595 -11.80 -3.40 -18.50
CA PHE A 595 -12.09 -4.76 -18.02
C PHE A 595 -13.59 -5.12 -18.01
N GLY A 596 -14.50 -4.14 -18.01
CA GLY A 596 -15.89 -4.43 -17.76
C GLY A 596 -16.11 -4.98 -16.35
N HIS A 597 -16.12 -6.28 -16.20
CA HIS A 597 -16.49 -6.97 -14.96
C HIS A 597 -15.28 -7.46 -14.17
N THR A 598 -15.12 -7.02 -12.92
CA THR A 598 -14.12 -7.54 -12.00
C THR A 598 -14.81 -8.04 -10.73
N ALA A 599 -14.47 -9.22 -10.27
CA ALA A 599 -15.00 -9.80 -9.04
C ALA A 599 -13.85 -10.27 -8.13
N LYS A 600 -13.95 -9.96 -6.84
CA LYS A 600 -13.01 -10.42 -5.83
C LYS A 600 -13.77 -10.91 -4.62
N ALA A 601 -13.27 -11.96 -3.99
CA ALA A 601 -13.86 -12.52 -2.77
C ALA A 601 -12.77 -13.05 -1.86
N GLU A 602 -13.00 -12.96 -0.56
CA GLU A 602 -12.13 -13.50 0.47
C GLU A 602 -12.99 -14.10 1.59
N ILE A 603 -12.61 -15.27 2.07
CA ILE A 603 -13.14 -15.87 3.27
C ILE A 603 -11.98 -16.20 4.20
N SER A 604 -12.09 -15.78 5.44
CA SER A 604 -11.09 -16.00 6.48
C SER A 604 -11.71 -16.66 7.69
N TYR A 605 -11.04 -17.68 8.20
CA TYR A 605 -11.30 -18.31 9.49
C TYR A 605 -10.18 -17.89 10.45
N PHE A 606 -10.53 -17.25 11.53
CA PHE A 606 -9.60 -16.74 12.53
C PHE A 606 -9.75 -17.47 13.85
N ASN A 607 -8.73 -18.24 14.24
CA ASN A 607 -8.69 -18.91 15.53
C ASN A 607 -7.24 -18.97 16.04
N MET A 608 -6.92 -18.12 17.02
CA MET A 608 -5.54 -18.02 17.55
C MET A 608 -5.03 -19.31 18.19
N LYS A 609 -5.93 -20.10 18.81
CA LYS A 609 -5.55 -21.37 19.46
C LYS A 609 -5.25 -22.47 18.42
N LEU A 610 -5.97 -22.51 17.30
CA LEU A 610 -5.82 -23.53 16.29
C LEU A 610 -4.95 -23.04 15.12
N ILE A 611 -5.56 -22.37 14.17
CA ILE A 611 -4.93 -21.87 12.93
C ILE A 611 -5.82 -20.80 12.31
N ASN A 612 -5.20 -19.83 11.68
CA ASN A 612 -5.89 -18.87 10.82
C ASN A 612 -5.77 -19.32 9.37
N ILE A 613 -6.90 -19.39 8.68
CA ILE A 613 -6.99 -19.83 7.29
C ILE A 613 -7.68 -18.71 6.50
N SER A 614 -7.11 -18.32 5.38
CA SER A 614 -7.73 -17.36 4.47
C SER A 614 -7.62 -17.82 3.05
N LEU A 615 -8.73 -17.77 2.33
CA LEU A 615 -8.83 -18.08 0.92
C LEU A 615 -9.34 -16.84 0.21
N ASN A 616 -8.63 -16.37 -0.83
CA ASN A 616 -9.10 -15.28 -1.66
C ASN A 616 -9.12 -15.66 -3.14
N CYS A 617 -10.00 -15.01 -3.87
CA CYS A 617 -10.19 -15.20 -5.32
C CYS A 617 -10.29 -13.84 -5.99
N MET A 618 -9.63 -13.70 -7.13
CA MET A 618 -9.74 -12.53 -8.00
C MET A 618 -9.98 -12.98 -9.45
N TYR A 619 -10.98 -12.37 -10.06
CA TYR A 619 -11.33 -12.57 -11.47
C TYR A 619 -11.48 -11.22 -12.16
N HIS A 620 -10.92 -11.11 -13.37
CA HIS A 620 -11.22 -10.05 -14.33
C HIS A 620 -10.96 -10.53 -15.77
N PRO A 621 -11.60 -9.96 -16.79
CA PRO A 621 -11.22 -10.16 -18.18
C PRO A 621 -9.77 -9.76 -18.42
N GLY A 622 -9.18 -10.27 -19.49
CA GLY A 622 -7.85 -9.85 -19.91
C GLY A 622 -7.86 -8.39 -20.36
N LYS A 623 -6.70 -7.76 -20.28
CA LYS A 623 -6.53 -6.41 -20.82
C LYS A 623 -6.51 -6.39 -22.34
N TYR A 624 -6.95 -5.29 -22.92
CA TYR A 624 -6.89 -5.08 -24.35
C TYR A 624 -5.48 -4.68 -24.80
N PHE A 625 -5.12 -5.04 -26.02
CA PHE A 625 -3.84 -4.66 -26.61
C PHE A 625 -3.96 -4.42 -28.12
N THR A 626 -3.05 -3.62 -28.65
CA THR A 626 -2.89 -3.41 -30.09
C THR A 626 -2.03 -4.54 -30.66
N PRO A 627 -2.56 -5.41 -31.53
CA PRO A 627 -1.78 -6.49 -32.12
C PRO A 627 -0.75 -5.95 -33.09
N ILE A 628 0.35 -6.68 -33.26
CA ILE A 628 1.27 -6.52 -34.38
C ILE A 628 0.84 -7.53 -35.43
N ILE A 629 0.51 -7.06 -36.63
CA ILE A 629 -0.07 -7.85 -37.71
C ILE A 629 0.92 -8.20 -38.82
N GLY A 630 2.16 -7.80 -38.67
CA GLY A 630 3.25 -8.04 -39.60
C GLY A 630 4.44 -7.14 -39.35
N LYS A 631 5.34 -7.14 -40.32
CA LYS A 631 6.52 -6.25 -40.34
C LYS A 631 6.76 -5.65 -41.70
N HIS A 632 7.51 -4.55 -41.73
CA HIS A 632 8.22 -4.07 -42.90
C HIS A 632 9.67 -3.81 -42.54
N ASP A 633 10.58 -4.09 -43.42
CA ASP A 633 12.00 -3.92 -43.17
C ASP A 633 12.46 -2.51 -43.57
N VAL A 634 13.17 -1.81 -42.69
CA VAL A 634 13.82 -0.55 -42.95
C VAL A 634 15.34 -0.82 -42.90
N GLY A 635 15.97 -0.96 -44.04
CA GLY A 635 17.32 -1.52 -44.11
C GLY A 635 17.32 -2.99 -43.65
N THR A 636 18.10 -3.29 -42.64
CA THR A 636 18.15 -4.63 -41.99
C THR A 636 17.26 -4.77 -40.76
N GLN A 637 16.47 -3.73 -40.42
CA GLN A 637 15.72 -3.69 -39.18
C GLN A 637 14.24 -3.97 -39.40
N PRO A 638 13.64 -4.91 -38.64
CA PRO A 638 12.22 -5.25 -38.75
C PRO A 638 11.39 -4.23 -37.95
N TYR A 639 10.59 -3.42 -38.63
CA TYR A 639 9.62 -2.51 -38.03
C TYR A 639 8.27 -3.19 -37.93
N PRO A 640 7.62 -3.20 -36.75
CA PRO A 640 6.31 -3.79 -36.59
C PRO A 640 5.22 -2.99 -37.32
N VAL A 641 4.29 -3.68 -37.95
CA VAL A 641 3.05 -3.11 -38.46
C VAL A 641 1.97 -3.32 -37.40
N PHE A 642 1.54 -2.24 -36.77
CA PHE A 642 0.49 -2.30 -35.76
C PHE A 642 -0.88 -2.42 -36.39
N GLY A 643 -1.72 -3.31 -35.84
CA GLY A 643 -3.12 -3.43 -36.18
C GLY A 643 -3.98 -2.33 -35.59
N ALA A 644 -5.30 -2.54 -35.53
CA ALA A 644 -6.22 -1.59 -34.95
C ALA A 644 -5.96 -1.45 -33.42
N TYR A 645 -6.03 -0.21 -32.92
CA TYR A 645 -5.75 0.12 -31.52
C TYR A 645 -6.64 -0.70 -30.57
N ASN A 646 -5.99 -1.44 -29.65
CA ASN A 646 -6.64 -2.29 -28.63
C ASN A 646 -7.77 -3.17 -29.17
N SER A 647 -7.58 -3.75 -30.38
CA SER A 647 -8.58 -4.60 -31.05
C SER A 647 -8.60 -6.03 -30.53
N GLU A 648 -7.57 -6.46 -29.84
CA GLU A 648 -7.48 -7.80 -29.25
C GLU A 648 -7.46 -7.79 -27.74
N GLN A 649 -7.83 -8.91 -27.13
CA GLN A 649 -7.93 -9.05 -25.69
C GLN A 649 -7.18 -10.28 -25.20
N LEU A 650 -6.38 -10.14 -24.14
CA LEU A 650 -5.74 -11.25 -23.47
C LEU A 650 -6.76 -12.20 -22.82
N PRO A 651 -6.40 -13.47 -22.58
CA PRO A 651 -7.23 -14.38 -21.78
C PRO A 651 -7.56 -13.81 -20.41
N HIS A 652 -8.73 -14.16 -19.89
CA HIS A 652 -9.19 -13.71 -18.58
C HIS A 652 -8.24 -14.17 -17.46
N TYR A 653 -8.07 -13.30 -16.47
CA TYR A 653 -7.32 -13.56 -15.26
C TYR A 653 -8.18 -14.23 -14.20
N LEU A 654 -7.65 -15.26 -13.56
CA LEU A 654 -8.23 -15.90 -12.38
C LEU A 654 -7.11 -16.35 -11.45
N SER A 655 -7.12 -15.85 -10.24
CA SER A 655 -6.18 -16.27 -9.18
C SER A 655 -6.94 -16.65 -7.93
N VAL A 656 -6.60 -17.80 -7.35
CA VAL A 656 -7.09 -18.24 -6.05
C VAL A 656 -5.87 -18.48 -5.18
N ASN A 657 -5.84 -17.86 -3.99
CA ASN A 657 -4.70 -17.91 -3.08
C ASN A 657 -5.16 -18.40 -1.70
N LEU A 658 -4.33 -19.20 -1.05
CA LEU A 658 -4.54 -19.73 0.30
C LEU A 658 -3.42 -19.22 1.22
N ALA A 659 -3.79 -18.70 2.38
CA ALA A 659 -2.87 -18.35 3.45
C ALA A 659 -3.23 -19.09 4.73
N LEU A 660 -2.23 -19.64 5.40
CA LEU A 660 -2.33 -20.34 6.68
C LEU A 660 -1.37 -19.65 7.67
N ASN A 661 -1.86 -19.29 8.86
CA ASN A 661 -1.04 -18.70 9.90
C ASN A 661 -1.30 -19.41 11.23
N LYS A 662 -0.26 -19.77 11.93
CA LYS A 662 -0.31 -20.36 13.27
C LYS A 662 0.39 -19.46 14.27
N TYR A 663 -0.34 -18.97 15.25
CA TYR A 663 0.20 -18.29 16.41
C TYR A 663 0.58 -19.30 17.49
N MET A 664 1.74 -19.10 18.11
CA MET A 664 2.26 -19.93 19.20
C MET A 664 2.91 -19.02 20.24
N GLN A 665 2.61 -19.24 21.51
CA GLN A 665 3.29 -18.57 22.62
C GLN A 665 4.29 -19.56 23.25
N VAL A 666 5.54 -19.16 23.34
CA VAL A 666 6.61 -19.96 23.97
C VAL A 666 7.27 -19.10 25.06
N GLY A 667 6.81 -19.27 26.29
CA GLY A 667 7.18 -18.39 27.40
C GLY A 667 6.75 -16.95 27.12
N LYS A 668 7.69 -16.00 27.13
CA LYS A 668 7.43 -14.58 26.80
C LYS A 668 7.49 -14.28 25.31
N THR A 669 7.89 -15.24 24.47
CA THR A 669 8.12 -15.07 23.05
C THR A 669 6.91 -15.49 22.24
N ALA A 670 6.40 -14.60 21.39
CA ALA A 670 5.32 -14.90 20.46
C ALA A 670 5.89 -15.30 19.09
N VAL A 671 5.47 -16.46 18.60
CA VAL A 671 5.91 -17.01 17.31
C VAL A 671 4.74 -17.13 16.36
N VAL A 672 4.89 -16.61 15.14
CA VAL A 672 3.90 -16.76 14.07
C VAL A 672 4.55 -17.53 12.93
N ALA A 673 4.10 -18.76 12.69
CA ALA A 673 4.44 -19.52 11.49
C ALA A 673 3.39 -19.24 10.41
N TYR A 674 3.82 -19.00 9.18
CA TYR A 674 2.90 -18.74 8.07
C TYR A 674 3.30 -19.52 6.81
N LEU A 675 2.28 -19.85 6.01
CA LEU A 675 2.39 -20.47 4.72
C LEU A 675 1.38 -19.85 3.77
N THR A 676 1.85 -19.45 2.59
CA THR A 676 0.99 -18.93 1.53
C THR A 676 1.19 -19.76 0.26
N LEU A 677 0.10 -20.15 -0.36
CA LEU A 677 0.07 -20.82 -1.64
C LEU A 677 -0.67 -19.91 -2.63
N SER A 678 0.07 -19.22 -3.47
CA SER A 678 -0.49 -18.33 -4.49
C SER A 678 -0.85 -19.12 -5.76
N ASN A 679 -1.92 -18.70 -6.46
CA ASN A 679 -2.41 -19.32 -7.70
C ASN A 679 -2.54 -20.84 -7.55
N ILE A 680 -3.33 -21.29 -6.56
CA ILE A 680 -3.47 -22.74 -6.23
C ILE A 680 -3.99 -23.57 -7.42
N LEU A 681 -4.74 -22.93 -8.33
CA LEU A 681 -5.24 -23.54 -9.57
C LEU A 681 -4.14 -23.75 -10.61
N ASN A 682 -2.92 -23.21 -10.36
CA ASN A 682 -1.77 -23.27 -11.27
C ASN A 682 -2.09 -22.76 -12.70
N ARG A 683 -2.96 -21.75 -12.78
CA ARG A 683 -3.42 -21.20 -14.05
C ARG A 683 -2.33 -20.38 -14.74
N ASN A 684 -2.24 -20.44 -16.06
CA ASN A 684 -1.44 -19.56 -16.89
C ASN A 684 -2.19 -18.25 -17.12
N ASN A 685 -2.06 -17.30 -16.18
CA ASN A 685 -2.59 -15.95 -16.38
C ASN A 685 -1.67 -15.18 -17.32
N ALA A 686 -2.26 -14.50 -18.30
CA ALA A 686 -1.54 -13.70 -19.28
C ALA A 686 -1.13 -12.35 -18.69
N ASN A 687 0.08 -11.87 -18.99
CA ASN A 687 0.57 -10.54 -18.62
C ASN A 687 0.50 -9.58 -19.81
N TYR A 688 1.16 -9.93 -20.92
CA TYR A 688 1.17 -9.19 -22.18
C TYR A 688 1.59 -10.12 -23.32
N THR A 689 1.50 -9.63 -24.56
CA THR A 689 1.98 -10.33 -25.76
C THR A 689 3.35 -9.81 -26.18
N TYR A 690 4.18 -10.72 -26.69
CA TYR A 690 5.38 -10.43 -27.46
C TYR A 690 5.37 -11.34 -28.71
N TYR A 691 6.32 -11.22 -29.61
CA TYR A 691 6.30 -11.90 -30.88
C TYR A 691 7.61 -12.66 -31.12
N ASP A 692 7.59 -13.57 -32.09
CA ASP A 692 8.81 -14.14 -32.63
C ASP A 692 9.63 -13.07 -33.39
N GLU A 693 10.86 -13.39 -33.77
CA GLU A 693 11.79 -12.45 -34.42
C GLU A 693 11.23 -11.81 -35.71
N GLN A 694 10.33 -12.49 -36.38
CA GLN A 694 9.71 -12.07 -37.64
C GLN A 694 8.35 -11.39 -37.48
N TYR A 695 7.87 -11.20 -36.24
CA TYR A 695 6.52 -10.71 -35.94
C TYR A 695 5.39 -11.55 -36.54
N ALA A 696 5.65 -12.84 -36.83
CA ALA A 696 4.67 -13.73 -37.45
C ALA A 696 3.71 -14.34 -36.43
N ASN A 697 4.19 -14.67 -35.23
CA ASN A 697 3.41 -15.35 -34.22
C ASN A 697 3.38 -14.57 -32.91
N PRO A 698 2.17 -14.26 -32.37
CA PRO A 698 2.03 -13.71 -31.02
C PRO A 698 2.32 -14.79 -29.99
N LEU A 699 3.10 -14.43 -28.98
CA LEU A 699 3.45 -15.25 -27.82
C LEU A 699 2.97 -14.55 -26.55
N ILE A 700 2.47 -15.31 -25.58
CA ILE A 700 1.98 -14.75 -24.32
C ILE A 700 3.09 -14.83 -23.28
N GLU A 701 3.48 -13.70 -22.70
CA GLU A 701 4.26 -13.66 -21.48
C GLU A 701 3.33 -13.96 -20.29
N PRO A 702 3.53 -15.06 -19.56
CA PRO A 702 2.66 -15.40 -18.44
C PRO A 702 3.05 -14.63 -17.17
N LEU A 703 2.06 -14.38 -16.32
CA LEU A 703 2.26 -14.05 -14.90
C LEU A 703 2.79 -15.29 -14.13
N GLN A 704 3.06 -15.11 -12.87
CA GLN A 704 3.57 -16.19 -12.01
C GLN A 704 2.54 -17.30 -11.87
N LYS A 705 3.00 -18.56 -11.99
CA LYS A 705 2.21 -19.74 -11.71
C LYS A 705 2.08 -19.97 -10.20
N ARG A 706 1.70 -21.20 -9.79
CA ARG A 706 1.63 -21.57 -8.37
C ARG A 706 2.96 -21.33 -7.66
N LEU A 707 2.90 -20.61 -6.54
CA LEU A 707 4.04 -20.32 -5.70
C LEU A 707 3.75 -20.72 -4.26
N LEU A 708 4.73 -21.36 -3.64
CA LEU A 708 4.75 -21.66 -2.21
C LEU A 708 5.67 -20.65 -1.51
N TYR A 709 5.17 -20.04 -0.44
CA TYR A 709 5.93 -19.15 0.40
C TYR A 709 5.63 -19.44 1.87
N PHE A 710 6.64 -19.61 2.68
CA PHE A 710 6.48 -19.84 4.12
C PHE A 710 7.59 -19.18 4.92
N GLY A 711 7.36 -18.99 6.19
CA GLY A 711 8.31 -18.40 7.10
C GLY A 711 7.81 -18.38 8.54
N VAL A 712 8.63 -17.80 9.39
CA VAL A 712 8.40 -17.65 10.81
C VAL A 712 8.74 -16.22 11.23
N VAL A 713 7.91 -15.66 12.09
CA VAL A 713 8.15 -14.39 12.76
C VAL A 713 8.19 -14.63 14.26
N VAL A 714 9.23 -14.14 14.90
CA VAL A 714 9.46 -14.28 16.35
C VAL A 714 9.45 -12.88 16.96
N ASN A 715 8.62 -12.66 17.97
CA ASN A 715 8.48 -11.40 18.70
C ASN A 715 8.93 -11.58 20.15
N PHE A 716 9.81 -10.71 20.61
CA PHE A 716 10.41 -10.69 21.95
C PHE A 716 9.98 -9.48 22.75
#